data_22618a4d83b002af27c3b594bb5b9c20
#
_entry.id   22618a4d83b002af27c3b594bb5b9c20
#
_cell.length_a   1.000
_cell.length_b   1.000
_cell.length_c   1.000
_cell.angle_alpha   90.00
_cell.angle_beta   90.00
_cell.angle_gamma   90.00
#
_symmetry.space_group_name_H-M   'P 1'
#
loop_
_entity.id
_entity.type
_entity.pdbx_description
1 polymer ?
#
loop_
_entity_poly.entity_id
_entity_poly.type
_entity_poly.pdbx_seq_one_letter_code
_entity_poly.pdbx_strand_id
1 'polypeptide(L)'
;MTASAANTARIARLIAAEINARPEQANAAIELLDGGATVPFIARYRKEVTGGLDDTQLRTLDERLIYLRELDARRDTIIESIRSQGKLTDDLEGKIAGAVTKAELEDIYLPYKPKRRTKAEIARERGLGPLAETILSDRRTIPSELAKRFLNDDVPDVKAALEGARDILVETFSENAELVGRLRKYMQDRAVLRAKVIDGKQDVGAKFSDYFNHFERWAIVPSHRALAMLRGRNEEVLSLDLEVDAEDNAATKPVERMIADAYSVHANGAAADNWLMEVVRWTWRIRLSLNLSVDLMTALRERAEEEAIHVFARNLKDLLLAAPAGSRATMGLDPGIRTGVKVAVIDGTGKLLDTTTVYPFPPRNDVRGTQAELAKLVVRHKIELIAIGNGTGSRETERLAADMLAGMPPPKPLKVIVSEAGASVYSASATAAAEFPGLDVSLRGAVSIARRLQDPLAELVKIEPKSIGVGQYQHDVDQYRLARSLEGVVEDAVNAVGVDLNTASASLLARISGLGASLAEAIIAHRDEVGPFKTRRDLLKVARLGPRAFEQCAGFLRIPGGTEPLDASAVHPEAYGVAKKIVSACGRDVRSLMSDSSALKALDPRVFVDERFGLPTVRDIIAELEKPGRDPRPEFKTASFADGIDNIKDLKPGMLLEGTVTNVAAFGAFVDIGVHQDGLVHLSQLADRFVKDAHEVVKAGDVVKVRVVDVDPKRNRISLTMRKDGGGSETSRGPRTVDKPSRTAAPASGGQKPQPSPQGAFGAALADALRKK
;
A
#
# COMPACT_ATOMS: atom_id res chain seq x y z
N MET A 1 -31.25 -10.15 -22.58
CA MET A 1 -30.40 -9.49 -21.57
C MET A 1 -30.30 -8.02 -21.95
N THR A 2 -30.53 -7.10 -21.03
CA THR A 2 -30.31 -5.68 -21.31
C THR A 2 -28.80 -5.43 -21.49
N ALA A 3 -28.39 -4.42 -22.26
CA ALA A 3 -26.97 -4.07 -22.49
C ALA A 3 -26.18 -3.97 -21.17
N SER A 4 -26.82 -3.45 -20.12
CA SER A 4 -26.27 -3.34 -18.76
C SER A 4 -25.93 -4.72 -18.15
N ALA A 5 -26.80 -5.73 -18.28
CA ALA A 5 -26.56 -7.07 -17.72
C ALA A 5 -25.44 -7.82 -18.46
N ALA A 6 -25.31 -7.64 -19.78
CA ALA A 6 -24.22 -8.22 -20.56
C ALA A 6 -22.87 -7.61 -20.17
N ASN A 7 -22.85 -6.32 -19.88
CA ASN A 7 -21.65 -5.60 -19.45
C ASN A 7 -21.19 -6.05 -18.04
N THR A 8 -22.14 -6.15 -17.09
CA THR A 8 -21.84 -6.70 -15.75
C THR A 8 -21.28 -8.11 -15.83
N ALA A 9 -21.86 -9.00 -16.65
CA ALA A 9 -21.36 -10.36 -16.82
C ALA A 9 -19.95 -10.41 -17.44
N ARG A 10 -19.60 -9.47 -18.33
CA ARG A 10 -18.25 -9.32 -18.89
C ARG A 10 -17.26 -8.87 -17.81
N ILE A 11 -17.61 -7.84 -17.04
CA ILE A 11 -16.81 -7.33 -15.91
C ILE A 11 -16.58 -8.45 -14.89
N ALA A 12 -17.64 -9.18 -14.52
CA ALA A 12 -17.53 -10.28 -13.56
C ALA A 12 -16.54 -11.37 -14.01
N ARG A 13 -16.52 -11.70 -15.31
CA ARG A 13 -15.54 -12.67 -15.86
C ARG A 13 -14.10 -12.18 -15.79
N LEU A 14 -13.87 -10.90 -16.09
CA LEU A 14 -12.52 -10.31 -16.00
C LEU A 14 -12.02 -10.29 -14.56
N ILE A 15 -12.83 -9.81 -13.63
CA ILE A 15 -12.47 -9.77 -12.22
C ILE A 15 -12.25 -11.18 -11.65
N ALA A 16 -13.13 -12.12 -11.99
CA ALA A 16 -13.01 -13.51 -11.52
C ALA A 16 -11.66 -14.14 -11.88
N ALA A 17 -11.17 -13.88 -13.09
CA ALA A 17 -9.85 -14.33 -13.52
C ALA A 17 -8.71 -13.69 -12.70
N GLU A 18 -8.82 -12.40 -12.35
CA GLU A 18 -7.82 -11.69 -11.57
C GLU A 18 -7.76 -12.17 -10.11
N ILE A 19 -8.91 -12.44 -9.49
CA ILE A 19 -9.00 -12.88 -8.08
C ILE A 19 -8.99 -14.41 -7.91
N ASN A 20 -8.76 -15.15 -8.99
CA ASN A 20 -8.77 -16.61 -9.02
C ASN A 20 -10.09 -17.23 -8.49
N ALA A 21 -11.22 -16.68 -8.94
CA ALA A 21 -12.58 -17.10 -8.58
C ALA A 21 -13.39 -17.52 -9.82
N ARG A 22 -14.59 -18.04 -9.59
CA ARG A 22 -15.54 -18.33 -10.69
C ARG A 22 -16.35 -17.07 -11.03
N PRO A 23 -16.76 -16.89 -12.30
CA PRO A 23 -17.55 -15.73 -12.71
C PRO A 23 -18.86 -15.54 -11.93
N GLU A 24 -19.51 -16.64 -11.53
CA GLU A 24 -20.74 -16.62 -10.75
C GLU A 24 -20.52 -16.04 -9.34
N GLN A 25 -19.36 -16.34 -8.73
CA GLN A 25 -18.97 -15.79 -7.41
C GLN A 25 -18.74 -14.28 -7.50
N ALA A 26 -18.02 -13.83 -8.54
CA ALA A 26 -17.79 -12.42 -8.77
C ALA A 26 -19.10 -11.66 -9.06
N ASN A 27 -19.99 -12.23 -9.86
CA ASN A 27 -21.28 -11.63 -10.16
C ASN A 27 -22.15 -11.48 -8.90
N ALA A 28 -22.22 -12.52 -8.08
CA ALA A 28 -22.97 -12.49 -6.82
C ALA A 28 -22.41 -11.43 -5.84
N ALA A 29 -21.07 -11.28 -5.77
CA ALA A 29 -20.44 -10.25 -4.97
C ALA A 29 -20.75 -8.84 -5.50
N ILE A 30 -20.72 -8.64 -6.83
CA ILE A 30 -21.08 -7.36 -7.47
C ILE A 30 -22.55 -6.99 -7.15
N GLU A 31 -23.47 -7.92 -7.22
CA GLU A 31 -24.88 -7.68 -6.89
C GLU A 31 -25.06 -7.27 -5.42
N LEU A 32 -24.32 -7.88 -4.50
CA LEU A 32 -24.35 -7.52 -3.08
C LEU A 32 -23.77 -6.11 -2.85
N LEU A 33 -22.64 -5.77 -3.49
CA LEU A 33 -22.04 -4.44 -3.41
C LEU A 33 -22.96 -3.36 -3.98
N ASP A 34 -23.56 -3.61 -5.15
CA ASP A 34 -24.54 -2.71 -5.78
C ASP A 34 -25.80 -2.57 -4.93
N GLY A 35 -26.17 -3.64 -4.23
CA GLY A 35 -27.14 -3.64 -3.18
C GLY A 35 -26.73 -2.81 -1.96
N GLY A 36 -25.49 -2.30 -1.85
CA GLY A 36 -24.94 -1.49 -0.78
C GLY A 36 -24.53 -2.30 0.44
N ALA A 37 -24.24 -3.59 0.29
CA ALA A 37 -23.57 -4.37 1.32
C ALA A 37 -22.08 -3.99 1.34
N THR A 38 -21.48 -3.96 2.53
CA THR A 38 -20.05 -3.66 2.71
C THR A 38 -19.20 -4.93 2.54
N VAL A 39 -17.92 -4.74 2.21
CA VAL A 39 -16.98 -5.86 2.05
C VAL A 39 -16.89 -6.74 3.30
N PRO A 40 -16.73 -6.20 4.53
CA PRO A 40 -16.68 -7.05 5.74
C PRO A 40 -17.96 -7.87 5.96
N PHE A 41 -19.13 -7.28 5.69
CA PHE A 41 -20.40 -7.97 5.80
C PHE A 41 -20.52 -9.14 4.81
N ILE A 42 -20.15 -8.92 3.56
CA ILE A 42 -20.16 -9.95 2.51
C ILE A 42 -19.20 -11.07 2.88
N ALA A 43 -17.95 -10.75 3.24
CA ALA A 43 -16.92 -11.73 3.59
C ALA A 43 -17.33 -12.64 4.72
N ARG A 44 -18.04 -12.10 5.72
CA ARG A 44 -18.37 -12.84 6.93
C ARG A 44 -19.74 -13.50 6.90
N TYR A 45 -20.76 -12.83 6.36
CA TYR A 45 -22.16 -13.25 6.51
C TYR A 45 -22.87 -13.60 5.20
N ARG A 46 -22.18 -13.57 4.05
CA ARG A 46 -22.74 -13.92 2.73
C ARG A 46 -21.87 -14.93 1.97
N LYS A 47 -21.15 -15.78 2.73
CA LYS A 47 -20.22 -16.80 2.18
C LYS A 47 -20.90 -17.78 1.23
N GLU A 48 -22.12 -18.20 1.51
CA GLU A 48 -22.88 -19.09 0.63
C GLU A 48 -23.18 -18.45 -0.71
N VAL A 49 -23.54 -17.19 -0.72
CA VAL A 49 -23.90 -16.44 -1.92
C VAL A 49 -22.68 -16.22 -2.81
N THR A 50 -21.53 -15.88 -2.20
CA THR A 50 -20.28 -15.59 -2.90
C THR A 50 -19.41 -16.83 -3.10
N GLY A 51 -19.84 -17.99 -2.59
CA GLY A 51 -19.04 -19.22 -2.64
C GLY A 51 -17.72 -19.12 -1.88
N GLY A 52 -17.67 -18.30 -0.81
CA GLY A 52 -16.56 -18.20 0.13
C GLY A 52 -15.44 -17.24 -0.27
N LEU A 53 -15.71 -16.22 -1.05
CA LEU A 53 -14.74 -15.14 -1.30
C LEU A 53 -14.31 -14.49 0.02
N ASP A 54 -13.00 -14.32 0.20
CA ASP A 54 -12.43 -13.68 1.39
C ASP A 54 -12.40 -12.14 1.28
N ASP A 55 -11.99 -11.47 2.35
CA ASP A 55 -11.89 -10.01 2.45
C ASP A 55 -10.93 -9.44 1.39
N THR A 56 -9.80 -10.07 1.16
CA THR A 56 -8.79 -9.65 0.18
C THR A 56 -9.32 -9.74 -1.25
N GLN A 57 -9.98 -10.86 -1.58
CA GLN A 57 -10.60 -11.06 -2.89
C GLN A 57 -11.72 -10.04 -3.13
N LEU A 58 -12.54 -9.76 -2.12
CA LEU A 58 -13.64 -8.81 -2.20
C LEU A 58 -13.16 -7.36 -2.30
N ARG A 59 -12.08 -6.97 -1.62
CA ARG A 59 -11.47 -5.64 -1.77
C ARG A 59 -10.89 -5.47 -3.17
N THR A 60 -10.16 -6.45 -3.66
CA THR A 60 -9.66 -6.44 -5.04
C THR A 60 -10.81 -6.34 -6.05
N LEU A 61 -11.90 -7.10 -5.83
CA LEU A 61 -13.10 -7.04 -6.66
C LEU A 61 -13.71 -5.64 -6.67
N ASP A 62 -13.88 -5.00 -5.52
CA ASP A 62 -14.47 -3.66 -5.39
C ASP A 62 -13.62 -2.62 -6.14
N GLU A 63 -12.30 -2.65 -5.98
CA GLU A 63 -11.38 -1.75 -6.68
C GLU A 63 -11.42 -1.95 -8.20
N ARG A 64 -11.37 -3.20 -8.65
CA ARG A 64 -11.41 -3.55 -10.07
C ARG A 64 -12.76 -3.24 -10.72
N LEU A 65 -13.85 -3.42 -9.97
CA LEU A 65 -15.21 -3.09 -10.43
C LEU A 65 -15.32 -1.60 -10.79
N ILE A 66 -14.79 -0.73 -9.94
CA ILE A 66 -14.77 0.71 -10.18
C ILE A 66 -13.95 1.03 -11.43
N TYR A 67 -12.71 0.50 -11.51
CA TYR A 67 -11.85 0.72 -12.67
C TYR A 67 -12.50 0.28 -13.99
N LEU A 68 -13.09 -0.93 -14.02
CA LEU A 68 -13.70 -1.46 -15.23
C LEU A 68 -14.99 -0.72 -15.63
N ARG A 69 -15.75 -0.21 -14.66
CA ARG A 69 -16.90 0.65 -14.92
C ARG A 69 -16.49 2.01 -15.49
N GLU A 70 -15.41 2.59 -14.97
CA GLU A 70 -14.84 3.83 -15.53
C GLU A 70 -14.32 3.61 -16.96
N LEU A 71 -13.67 2.46 -17.21
CA LEU A 71 -13.21 2.07 -18.54
C LEU A 71 -14.37 1.93 -19.52
N ASP A 72 -15.49 1.33 -19.09
CA ASP A 72 -16.70 1.20 -19.91
C ASP A 72 -17.35 2.54 -20.20
N ALA A 73 -17.48 3.40 -19.21
CA ALA A 73 -18.01 4.75 -19.41
C ALA A 73 -17.12 5.55 -20.39
N ARG A 74 -15.80 5.37 -20.32
CA ARG A 74 -14.87 5.97 -21.27
C ARG A 74 -15.03 5.39 -22.68
N ARG A 75 -15.26 4.07 -22.79
CA ARG A 75 -15.54 3.38 -24.06
C ARG A 75 -16.78 3.94 -24.74
N ASP A 76 -17.87 4.09 -24.00
CA ASP A 76 -19.11 4.65 -24.49
C ASP A 76 -18.93 6.08 -25.01
N THR A 77 -18.16 6.89 -24.27
CA THR A 77 -17.81 8.25 -24.67
C THR A 77 -17.04 8.28 -26.00
N ILE A 78 -16.10 7.36 -26.18
CA ILE A 78 -15.26 7.25 -27.40
C ILE A 78 -16.12 6.80 -28.58
N ILE A 79 -16.94 5.77 -28.41
CA ILE A 79 -17.86 5.27 -29.45
C ILE A 79 -18.76 6.40 -29.92
N GLU A 80 -19.36 7.16 -29.02
CA GLU A 80 -20.23 8.28 -29.37
C GLU A 80 -19.47 9.39 -30.11
N SER A 81 -18.27 9.72 -29.66
CA SER A 81 -17.41 10.69 -30.34
C SER A 81 -17.06 10.28 -31.77
N ILE A 82 -16.74 8.99 -32.02
CA ILE A 82 -16.43 8.49 -33.36
C ILE A 82 -17.68 8.39 -34.23
N ARG A 83 -18.82 7.99 -33.63
CA ARG A 83 -20.12 7.92 -34.29
C ARG A 83 -20.57 9.29 -34.78
N SER A 84 -20.44 10.32 -33.95
CA SER A 84 -20.78 11.70 -34.33
C SER A 84 -19.94 12.24 -35.48
N GLN A 85 -18.75 11.69 -35.70
CA GLN A 85 -17.88 12.01 -36.84
C GLN A 85 -18.22 11.21 -38.12
N GLY A 86 -19.17 10.26 -38.05
CA GLY A 86 -19.54 9.38 -39.16
C GLY A 86 -18.44 8.36 -39.53
N LYS A 87 -17.50 8.08 -38.61
CA LYS A 87 -16.33 7.22 -38.87
C LYS A 87 -16.38 5.87 -38.15
N LEU A 88 -17.45 5.58 -37.39
CA LEU A 88 -17.60 4.31 -36.69
C LEU A 88 -17.93 3.20 -37.69
N THR A 89 -17.10 2.16 -37.72
CA THR A 89 -17.33 0.92 -38.47
C THR A 89 -17.46 -0.25 -37.49
N ASP A 90 -18.09 -1.35 -37.93
CA ASP A 90 -18.28 -2.56 -37.10
C ASP A 90 -16.93 -3.15 -36.61
N ASP A 91 -15.88 -3.14 -37.48
CA ASP A 91 -14.54 -3.57 -37.09
C ASP A 91 -13.92 -2.67 -35.99
N LEU A 92 -14.08 -1.36 -36.13
CA LEU A 92 -13.61 -0.39 -35.14
C LEU A 92 -14.36 -0.52 -33.80
N GLU A 93 -15.68 -0.67 -33.84
CA GLU A 93 -16.49 -0.90 -32.66
C GLU A 93 -16.08 -2.22 -31.97
N GLY A 94 -15.78 -3.28 -32.74
CA GLY A 94 -15.25 -4.53 -32.22
C GLY A 94 -13.87 -4.36 -31.54
N LYS A 95 -12.96 -3.58 -32.13
CA LYS A 95 -11.64 -3.28 -31.53
C LYS A 95 -11.78 -2.47 -30.23
N ILE A 96 -12.65 -1.45 -30.21
CA ILE A 96 -12.93 -0.63 -29.03
C ILE A 96 -13.54 -1.51 -27.92
N ALA A 97 -14.48 -2.40 -28.25
CA ALA A 97 -15.08 -3.33 -27.30
C ALA A 97 -14.08 -4.33 -26.71
N GLY A 98 -13.10 -4.75 -27.51
CA GLY A 98 -12.05 -5.69 -27.12
C GLY A 98 -10.93 -5.11 -26.26
N ALA A 99 -10.76 -3.78 -26.23
CA ALA A 99 -9.71 -3.13 -25.44
C ALA A 99 -9.89 -3.42 -23.93
N VAL A 100 -8.86 -3.96 -23.28
CA VAL A 100 -8.90 -4.36 -21.86
C VAL A 100 -8.22 -3.34 -20.95
N THR A 101 -7.49 -2.38 -21.51
CA THR A 101 -6.82 -1.33 -20.77
C THR A 101 -7.18 0.07 -21.32
N LYS A 102 -7.05 1.07 -20.44
CA LYS A 102 -7.24 2.47 -20.86
C LYS A 102 -6.24 2.87 -21.93
N ALA A 103 -5.01 2.39 -21.87
CA ALA A 103 -3.96 2.68 -22.86
C ALA A 103 -4.34 2.16 -24.26
N GLU A 104 -4.76 0.90 -24.36
CA GLU A 104 -5.23 0.33 -25.63
C GLU A 104 -6.45 1.09 -26.19
N LEU A 105 -7.39 1.45 -25.31
CA LEU A 105 -8.58 2.20 -25.71
C LEU A 105 -8.23 3.60 -26.25
N GLU A 106 -7.32 4.31 -25.60
CA GLU A 106 -6.86 5.63 -26.05
C GLU A 106 -6.01 5.54 -27.33
N ASP A 107 -5.22 4.48 -27.52
CA ASP A 107 -4.48 4.25 -28.76
C ASP A 107 -5.41 4.07 -29.97
N ILE A 108 -6.49 3.28 -29.80
CA ILE A 108 -7.51 3.08 -30.84
C ILE A 108 -8.24 4.41 -31.14
N TYR A 109 -8.49 5.22 -30.13
CA TYR A 109 -9.16 6.50 -30.24
C TYR A 109 -8.28 7.60 -30.85
N LEU A 110 -6.96 7.49 -30.75
CA LEU A 110 -6.01 8.56 -31.11
C LEU A 110 -6.22 9.17 -32.52
N PRO A 111 -6.50 8.39 -33.59
CA PRO A 111 -6.76 8.93 -34.92
C PRO A 111 -8.07 9.72 -35.03
N TYR A 112 -9.03 9.47 -34.12
CA TYR A 112 -10.38 10.04 -34.12
C TYR A 112 -10.55 11.17 -33.11
N LYS A 113 -9.56 11.35 -32.22
CA LYS A 113 -9.61 12.36 -31.17
C LYS A 113 -9.63 13.76 -31.78
N PRO A 114 -10.59 14.63 -31.43
CA PRO A 114 -10.59 16.01 -31.91
C PRO A 114 -9.26 16.70 -31.56
N LYS A 115 -8.55 17.14 -32.56
CA LYS A 115 -7.22 17.76 -32.43
C LYS A 115 -7.32 19.27 -32.69
N ARG A 116 -6.39 20.01 -32.10
CA ARG A 116 -6.08 21.34 -32.59
C ARG A 116 -5.43 21.19 -33.97
N ARG A 117 -5.63 22.16 -34.86
CA ARG A 117 -5.08 22.19 -36.22
C ARG A 117 -3.60 21.80 -36.22
N THR A 118 -3.30 20.59 -36.71
CA THR A 118 -1.93 20.02 -36.72
C THR A 118 -1.17 20.49 -37.97
N LYS A 119 0.19 20.37 -37.96
CA LYS A 119 0.99 20.62 -39.16
C LYS A 119 0.60 19.70 -40.32
N ALA A 120 0.26 18.47 -40.03
CA ALA A 120 -0.20 17.50 -41.02
C ALA A 120 -1.55 17.91 -41.62
N GLU A 121 -2.49 18.41 -40.79
CA GLU A 121 -3.78 18.91 -41.24
C GLU A 121 -3.60 20.16 -42.15
N ILE A 122 -2.76 21.11 -41.76
CA ILE A 122 -2.40 22.27 -42.60
C ILE A 122 -1.81 21.79 -43.90
N ALA A 123 -0.94 20.78 -43.90
CA ALA A 123 -0.35 20.24 -45.12
C ALA A 123 -1.39 19.56 -46.03
N ARG A 124 -2.38 18.86 -45.47
CA ARG A 124 -3.53 18.31 -46.23
C ARG A 124 -4.39 19.39 -46.82
N GLU A 125 -4.71 20.45 -46.08
CA GLU A 125 -5.44 21.63 -46.60
C GLU A 125 -4.71 22.30 -47.77
N ARG A 126 -3.37 22.30 -47.76
CA ARG A 126 -2.52 22.78 -48.84
C ARG A 126 -2.42 21.83 -50.05
N GLY A 127 -3.13 20.71 -50.02
CA GLY A 127 -3.17 19.74 -51.12
C GLY A 127 -2.00 18.75 -51.16
N LEU A 128 -1.22 18.60 -50.05
CA LEU A 128 -0.05 17.73 -50.02
C LEU A 128 -0.35 16.25 -49.67
N GLY A 129 -1.61 15.89 -49.40
CA GLY A 129 -2.03 14.51 -49.18
C GLY A 129 -1.63 13.53 -50.27
N PRO A 130 -2.01 13.82 -51.57
CA PRO A 130 -1.66 12.95 -52.68
C PRO A 130 -0.14 12.84 -52.92
N LEU A 131 0.66 13.87 -52.59
CA LEU A 131 2.11 13.80 -52.63
C LEU A 131 2.64 12.75 -51.63
N ALA A 132 2.20 12.79 -50.38
CA ALA A 132 2.61 11.87 -49.33
C ALA A 132 2.21 10.41 -49.68
N GLU A 133 0.98 10.20 -50.14
CA GLU A 133 0.46 8.89 -50.55
C GLU A 133 1.20 8.30 -51.75
N THR A 134 1.49 9.11 -52.76
CA THR A 134 2.22 8.65 -53.96
C THR A 134 3.66 8.24 -53.61
N ILE A 135 4.37 9.02 -52.80
CA ILE A 135 5.74 8.68 -52.37
C ILE A 135 5.73 7.38 -51.56
N LEU A 136 4.74 7.18 -50.70
CA LEU A 136 4.63 5.96 -49.89
C LEU A 136 4.27 4.72 -50.72
N SER A 137 3.36 4.84 -51.69
CA SER A 137 2.84 3.73 -52.47
C SER A 137 3.74 3.35 -53.66
N ASP A 138 4.35 4.32 -54.39
CA ASP A 138 5.28 4.05 -55.47
C ASP A 138 6.71 4.59 -55.16
N ARG A 139 7.56 3.69 -54.72
CA ARG A 139 8.93 3.98 -54.31
C ARG A 139 9.90 4.33 -55.42
N ARG A 140 9.54 4.06 -56.64
CA ARG A 140 10.34 4.44 -57.82
C ARG A 140 10.25 5.93 -58.05
N THR A 141 9.29 6.61 -57.47
CA THR A 141 9.09 8.05 -57.54
C THR A 141 10.27 8.80 -56.91
N ILE A 142 10.82 9.78 -57.63
CA ILE A 142 11.82 10.73 -57.09
C ILE A 142 11.04 11.80 -56.31
N PRO A 143 11.15 11.87 -54.94
CA PRO A 143 10.34 12.76 -54.14
C PRO A 143 10.46 14.23 -54.53
N SER A 144 11.66 14.70 -54.82
CA SER A 144 11.92 16.09 -55.21
C SER A 144 11.33 16.46 -56.58
N GLU A 145 11.27 15.52 -57.52
CA GLU A 145 10.66 15.76 -58.82
C GLU A 145 9.14 15.75 -58.75
N LEU A 146 8.57 14.81 -58.00
CA LEU A 146 7.12 14.76 -57.79
C LEU A 146 6.64 16.03 -57.04
N ALA A 147 7.36 16.48 -56.01
CA ALA A 147 7.01 17.64 -55.19
C ALA A 147 6.85 18.93 -56.03
N LYS A 148 7.58 19.08 -57.17
CA LYS A 148 7.44 20.23 -58.09
C LYS A 148 6.01 20.39 -58.61
N ARG A 149 5.23 19.32 -58.69
CA ARG A 149 3.85 19.35 -59.19
C ARG A 149 2.84 19.85 -58.17
N PHE A 150 3.25 20.01 -56.90
CA PHE A 150 2.41 20.42 -55.80
C PHE A 150 2.73 21.82 -55.26
N LEU A 151 3.55 22.57 -56.03
CA LEU A 151 3.85 23.95 -55.67
C LEU A 151 2.64 24.84 -55.96
N ASN A 152 2.33 25.73 -55.05
CA ASN A 152 1.27 26.72 -55.15
C ASN A 152 1.62 27.92 -54.24
N ASP A 153 0.71 28.91 -54.13
CA ASP A 153 0.93 30.12 -53.33
C ASP A 153 1.18 29.82 -51.84
N ASP A 154 0.60 28.74 -51.32
CA ASP A 154 0.80 28.27 -49.93
C ASP A 154 1.98 27.31 -49.75
N VAL A 155 2.54 26.81 -50.86
CA VAL A 155 3.66 25.85 -50.88
C VAL A 155 4.73 26.39 -51.85
N PRO A 156 5.60 27.31 -51.42
CA PRO A 156 6.45 28.11 -52.30
C PRO A 156 7.60 27.32 -52.94
N ASP A 157 8.03 26.23 -52.32
CA ASP A 157 9.20 25.47 -52.83
C ASP A 157 9.08 23.96 -52.54
N VAL A 158 9.96 23.17 -53.17
CA VAL A 158 10.06 21.72 -53.07
C VAL A 158 10.30 21.27 -51.61
N LYS A 159 11.05 22.07 -50.84
CA LYS A 159 11.36 21.78 -49.46
C LYS A 159 10.10 21.86 -48.62
N ALA A 160 9.31 22.92 -48.75
CA ALA A 160 8.03 23.10 -48.05
C ALA A 160 7.04 21.98 -48.41
N ALA A 161 6.99 21.56 -49.70
CA ALA A 161 6.16 20.46 -50.15
C ALA A 161 6.55 19.11 -49.47
N LEU A 162 7.84 18.79 -49.43
CA LEU A 162 8.36 17.58 -48.81
C LEU A 162 8.24 17.61 -47.28
N GLU A 163 8.41 18.77 -46.64
CA GLU A 163 8.16 18.92 -45.20
C GLU A 163 6.69 18.68 -44.85
N GLY A 164 5.75 19.20 -45.63
CA GLY A 164 4.33 18.94 -45.46
C GLY A 164 3.97 17.47 -45.68
N ALA A 165 4.50 16.85 -46.75
CA ALA A 165 4.30 15.41 -46.96
C ALA A 165 4.90 14.56 -45.84
N ARG A 166 6.08 14.94 -45.31
CA ARG A 166 6.67 14.29 -44.12
C ARG A 166 5.76 14.41 -42.91
N ASP A 167 5.24 15.61 -42.62
CA ASP A 167 4.38 15.84 -41.44
C ASP A 167 3.11 15.00 -41.53
N ILE A 168 2.53 14.80 -42.73
CA ILE A 168 1.39 13.90 -42.95
C ILE A 168 1.77 12.44 -42.67
N LEU A 169 2.89 11.95 -43.21
CA LEU A 169 3.32 10.56 -42.98
C LEU A 169 3.71 10.31 -41.51
N VAL A 170 4.36 11.25 -40.84
CA VAL A 170 4.69 11.18 -39.41
C VAL A 170 3.42 11.04 -38.57
N GLU A 171 2.38 11.81 -38.89
CA GLU A 171 1.09 11.66 -38.18
C GLU A 171 0.48 10.29 -38.47
N THR A 172 0.39 9.86 -39.71
CA THR A 172 -0.14 8.56 -40.12
C THR A 172 0.59 7.40 -39.44
N PHE A 173 1.93 7.44 -39.39
CA PHE A 173 2.73 6.39 -38.74
C PHE A 173 2.55 6.38 -37.21
N SER A 174 2.49 7.57 -36.61
CA SER A 174 2.35 7.70 -35.16
C SER A 174 0.94 7.40 -34.61
N GLU A 175 -0.07 7.34 -35.47
CA GLU A 175 -1.47 7.07 -35.08
C GLU A 175 -1.92 5.64 -35.40
N ASN A 176 -1.01 4.79 -35.86
CA ASN A 176 -1.30 3.37 -36.07
C ASN A 176 -1.28 2.65 -34.72
N ALA A 177 -2.47 2.33 -34.19
CA ALA A 177 -2.65 1.71 -32.88
C ALA A 177 -1.90 0.38 -32.74
N GLU A 178 -1.88 -0.46 -33.78
CA GLU A 178 -1.18 -1.74 -33.75
C GLU A 178 0.34 -1.54 -33.66
N LEU A 179 0.89 -0.63 -34.46
CA LEU A 179 2.30 -0.29 -34.40
C LEU A 179 2.68 0.30 -33.04
N VAL A 180 1.89 1.25 -32.52
CA VAL A 180 2.10 1.86 -31.20
C VAL A 180 2.08 0.80 -30.10
N GLY A 181 1.13 -0.12 -30.13
CA GLY A 181 1.04 -1.24 -29.18
C GLY A 181 2.27 -2.15 -29.23
N ARG A 182 2.73 -2.51 -30.43
CA ARG A 182 3.94 -3.33 -30.63
C ARG A 182 5.20 -2.62 -30.13
N LEU A 183 5.36 -1.34 -30.41
CA LEU A 183 6.49 -0.52 -29.93
C LEU A 183 6.44 -0.34 -28.41
N ARG A 184 5.27 -0.10 -27.84
CA ARG A 184 5.08 -0.04 -26.38
C ARG A 184 5.54 -1.34 -25.72
N LYS A 185 5.09 -2.49 -26.23
CA LYS A 185 5.51 -3.80 -25.73
C LYS A 185 7.02 -4.00 -25.84
N TYR A 186 7.59 -3.64 -26.97
CA TYR A 186 9.04 -3.71 -27.18
C TYR A 186 9.82 -2.87 -26.17
N MET A 187 9.35 -1.64 -25.89
CA MET A 187 9.97 -0.77 -24.88
C MET A 187 9.79 -1.32 -23.47
N GLN A 188 8.60 -1.85 -23.12
CA GLN A 188 8.36 -2.49 -21.80
C GLN A 188 9.38 -3.60 -21.52
N ASP A 189 9.70 -4.41 -22.53
CA ASP A 189 10.59 -5.55 -22.38
C ASP A 189 12.08 -5.14 -22.38
N ARG A 190 12.46 -4.04 -23.03
CA ARG A 190 13.87 -3.70 -23.30
C ARG A 190 14.35 -2.35 -22.79
N ALA A 191 13.45 -1.42 -22.53
CA ALA A 191 13.85 -0.09 -22.10
C ALA A 191 14.61 -0.12 -20.76
N VAL A 192 15.61 0.74 -20.67
CA VAL A 192 16.42 0.99 -19.50
C VAL A 192 16.08 2.37 -18.97
N LEU A 193 15.65 2.40 -17.69
CA LEU A 193 15.50 3.66 -16.95
C LEU A 193 16.90 4.15 -16.58
N ARG A 194 17.21 5.35 -17.01
CA ARG A 194 18.47 6.03 -16.71
C ARG A 194 18.22 7.25 -15.85
N ALA A 195 18.92 7.33 -14.72
CA ALA A 195 18.94 8.50 -13.86
C ALA A 195 20.33 9.14 -13.89
N LYS A 196 20.36 10.46 -14.04
CA LYS A 196 21.58 11.27 -13.98
C LYS A 196 21.35 12.46 -13.08
N VAL A 197 22.38 12.87 -12.33
CA VAL A 197 22.34 14.13 -11.59
C VAL A 197 22.36 15.31 -12.57
N ILE A 198 21.55 16.33 -12.29
CA ILE A 198 21.57 17.59 -13.03
C ILE A 198 22.82 18.35 -12.62
N ASP A 199 23.51 18.95 -13.58
CA ASP A 199 24.76 19.68 -13.35
C ASP A 199 24.59 20.75 -12.28
N GLY A 200 25.52 20.75 -11.32
CA GLY A 200 25.52 21.69 -10.18
C GLY A 200 24.59 21.31 -9.03
N LYS A 201 23.88 20.17 -9.11
CA LYS A 201 22.96 19.73 -8.04
C LYS A 201 23.53 18.63 -7.14
N GLN A 202 24.81 18.27 -7.27
CA GLN A 202 25.44 17.18 -6.53
C GLN A 202 25.37 17.35 -5.01
N ASP A 203 25.72 18.55 -4.51
CA ASP A 203 25.76 18.81 -3.07
C ASP A 203 24.36 18.87 -2.44
N VAL A 204 23.44 19.60 -3.07
CA VAL A 204 22.04 19.71 -2.61
C VAL A 204 21.34 18.36 -2.70
N GLY A 205 21.68 17.56 -3.69
CA GLY A 205 21.11 16.26 -3.98
C GLY A 205 21.81 15.07 -3.31
N ALA A 206 22.72 15.27 -2.35
CA ALA A 206 23.55 14.21 -1.76
C ALA A 206 22.75 12.97 -1.29
N LYS A 207 21.50 13.16 -0.85
CA LYS A 207 20.58 12.07 -0.47
C LYS A 207 20.21 11.14 -1.65
N PHE A 208 20.38 11.58 -2.90
CA PHE A 208 20.12 10.81 -4.12
C PHE A 208 21.41 10.31 -4.78
N SER A 209 22.57 10.39 -4.12
CA SER A 209 23.88 10.06 -4.70
C SER A 209 23.96 8.67 -5.33
N ASP A 210 23.21 7.69 -4.84
CA ASP A 210 23.11 6.34 -5.41
C ASP A 210 22.50 6.33 -6.82
N TYR A 211 21.80 7.40 -7.20
CA TYR A 211 21.14 7.55 -8.50
C TYR A 211 21.78 8.58 -9.41
N PHE A 212 22.93 9.15 -9.06
CA PHE A 212 23.60 10.18 -9.87
C PHE A 212 24.08 9.68 -11.24
N ASN A 213 24.30 8.40 -11.37
CA ASN A 213 24.55 7.70 -12.63
C ASN A 213 24.05 6.27 -12.53
N HIS A 214 22.75 6.11 -12.49
CA HIS A 214 22.09 4.82 -12.30
C HIS A 214 21.35 4.41 -13.57
N PHE A 215 21.38 3.11 -13.88
CA PHE A 215 20.62 2.54 -14.98
C PHE A 215 20.08 1.17 -14.57
N GLU A 216 18.83 0.92 -14.92
CA GLU A 216 18.14 -0.34 -14.57
C GLU A 216 17.01 -0.60 -15.58
N ARG A 217 16.77 -1.88 -15.92
CA ARG A 217 15.69 -2.24 -16.84
C ARG A 217 14.34 -1.82 -16.29
N TRP A 218 13.54 -1.15 -17.10
CA TRP A 218 12.19 -0.68 -16.73
C TRP A 218 11.30 -1.79 -16.19
N ALA A 219 11.37 -3.00 -16.79
CA ALA A 219 10.52 -4.15 -16.42
C ALA A 219 10.72 -4.64 -14.98
N ILE A 220 11.93 -4.49 -14.43
CA ILE A 220 12.33 -5.08 -13.14
C ILE A 220 12.77 -4.06 -12.10
N VAL A 221 12.67 -2.75 -12.39
CA VAL A 221 13.02 -1.73 -11.39
C VAL A 221 12.07 -1.83 -10.18
N PRO A 222 12.61 -2.00 -8.96
CA PRO A 222 11.79 -2.10 -7.76
C PRO A 222 11.08 -0.78 -7.43
N SER A 223 9.87 -0.86 -6.91
CA SER A 223 8.99 0.27 -6.63
C SER A 223 9.65 1.34 -5.74
N HIS A 224 10.35 0.95 -4.69
CA HIS A 224 11.03 1.89 -3.80
C HIS A 224 12.16 2.68 -4.50
N ARG A 225 12.89 2.06 -5.45
CA ARG A 225 13.91 2.76 -6.25
C ARG A 225 13.28 3.67 -7.29
N ALA A 226 12.20 3.21 -7.94
CA ALA A 226 11.45 4.02 -8.87
C ALA A 226 10.92 5.31 -8.18
N LEU A 227 10.30 5.18 -7.01
CA LEU A 227 9.81 6.33 -6.24
C LEU A 227 10.93 7.25 -5.77
N ALA A 228 12.09 6.71 -5.35
CA ALA A 228 13.25 7.51 -4.98
C ALA A 228 13.75 8.35 -6.17
N MET A 229 13.89 7.74 -7.36
CA MET A 229 14.32 8.45 -8.57
C MET A 229 13.28 9.48 -9.02
N LEU A 230 11.98 9.14 -8.97
CA LEU A 230 10.89 10.07 -9.30
C LEU A 230 10.87 11.27 -8.34
N ARG A 231 11.10 11.06 -7.02
CA ARG A 231 11.27 12.14 -6.05
C ARG A 231 12.48 13.00 -6.40
N GLY A 232 13.62 12.39 -6.73
CA GLY A 232 14.82 13.13 -7.14
C GLY A 232 14.58 13.99 -8.37
N ARG A 233 13.77 13.54 -9.33
CA ARG A 233 13.32 14.32 -10.47
C ARG A 233 12.39 15.47 -10.06
N ASN A 234 11.42 15.22 -9.17
CA ASN A 234 10.48 16.24 -8.72
C ASN A 234 11.18 17.33 -7.86
N GLU A 235 12.28 16.98 -7.18
CA GLU A 235 13.14 17.92 -6.46
C GLU A 235 14.19 18.59 -7.38
N GLU A 236 14.12 18.38 -8.69
CA GLU A 236 15.03 18.94 -9.71
C GLU A 236 16.52 18.61 -9.45
N VAL A 237 16.78 17.42 -8.89
CA VAL A 237 18.13 16.89 -8.67
C VAL A 237 18.53 15.89 -9.72
N LEU A 238 17.59 15.07 -10.19
CA LEU A 238 17.81 14.02 -11.18
C LEU A 238 17.07 14.30 -12.49
N SER A 239 17.71 14.01 -13.62
CA SER A 239 17.03 13.75 -14.89
C SER A 239 16.74 12.26 -15.02
N LEU A 240 15.56 11.91 -15.55
CA LEU A 240 15.16 10.54 -15.81
C LEU A 240 14.78 10.38 -17.27
N ASP A 241 15.43 9.43 -17.93
CA ASP A 241 15.22 9.11 -19.33
C ASP A 241 14.97 7.60 -19.50
N LEU A 242 14.18 7.24 -20.53
CA LEU A 242 14.02 5.86 -20.98
C LEU A 242 14.81 5.67 -22.27
N GLU A 243 15.87 4.88 -22.19
CA GLU A 243 16.70 4.53 -23.34
C GLU A 243 16.32 3.13 -23.84
N VAL A 244 16.14 2.98 -25.15
CA VAL A 244 15.96 1.69 -25.81
C VAL A 244 17.00 1.53 -26.89
N ASP A 245 17.61 0.34 -26.98
CA ASP A 245 18.64 0.01 -27.97
C ASP A 245 19.80 1.04 -28.02
N ALA A 246 20.18 1.59 -26.85
CA ALA A 246 21.27 2.59 -26.78
C ALA A 246 22.62 2.03 -27.24
N GLU A 247 22.87 0.75 -27.02
CA GLU A 247 24.11 0.05 -27.43
C GLU A 247 24.07 -0.50 -28.85
N ASP A 248 22.92 -0.45 -29.53
CA ASP A 248 22.80 -0.90 -30.92
C ASP A 248 23.37 0.14 -31.87
N ASN A 249 24.49 -0.20 -32.51
CA ASN A 249 25.20 0.64 -33.48
C ASN A 249 24.74 0.36 -34.93
N ALA A 250 23.65 -0.39 -35.15
CA ALA A 250 23.13 -0.64 -36.49
C ALA A 250 22.70 0.68 -37.16
N ALA A 251 22.88 0.77 -38.46
CA ALA A 251 22.47 1.93 -39.27
C ALA A 251 20.96 2.23 -39.17
N THR A 252 20.16 1.20 -38.94
CA THR A 252 18.71 1.29 -38.66
C THR A 252 18.43 0.54 -37.34
N LYS A 253 17.93 1.25 -36.34
CA LYS A 253 17.62 0.67 -35.04
C LYS A 253 16.41 -0.28 -35.11
N PRO A 254 16.28 -1.26 -34.19
CA PRO A 254 15.13 -2.18 -34.16
C PRO A 254 13.79 -1.46 -34.18
N VAL A 255 13.64 -0.40 -33.41
CA VAL A 255 12.39 0.41 -33.34
C VAL A 255 12.10 1.08 -34.70
N GLU A 256 13.11 1.57 -35.39
CA GLU A 256 12.96 2.15 -36.74
C GLU A 256 12.58 1.07 -37.77
N ARG A 257 13.14 -0.14 -37.66
CA ARG A 257 12.74 -1.29 -38.50
C ARG A 257 11.28 -1.65 -38.27
N MET A 258 10.80 -1.69 -37.03
CA MET A 258 9.39 -1.97 -36.74
C MET A 258 8.43 -0.99 -37.38
N ILE A 259 8.81 0.31 -37.44
CA ILE A 259 8.02 1.35 -38.12
C ILE A 259 8.10 1.14 -39.64
N ALA A 260 9.31 0.92 -40.18
CA ALA A 260 9.54 0.69 -41.57
C ALA A 260 8.78 -0.53 -42.11
N ASP A 261 8.80 -1.65 -41.38
CA ASP A 261 8.12 -2.90 -41.75
C ASP A 261 6.59 -2.74 -41.75
N ALA A 262 6.01 -1.98 -40.81
CA ALA A 262 4.59 -1.71 -40.76
C ALA A 262 4.04 -1.02 -42.01
N TYR A 263 4.89 -0.27 -42.72
CA TYR A 263 4.55 0.43 -43.94
C TYR A 263 5.34 -0.09 -45.16
N SER A 264 5.93 -1.27 -45.02
CA SER A 264 6.77 -1.90 -46.04
C SER A 264 7.91 -0.98 -46.55
N VAL A 265 8.44 -0.07 -45.77
CA VAL A 265 9.57 0.82 -46.12
C VAL A 265 10.89 0.06 -45.98
N HIS A 266 11.56 -0.25 -47.06
CA HIS A 266 12.84 -0.99 -47.05
C HIS A 266 13.90 -0.25 -47.88
N ALA A 267 15.12 -0.25 -47.44
CA ALA A 267 16.25 0.40 -48.15
C ALA A 267 16.76 -0.52 -49.27
N ASN A 268 15.96 -0.68 -50.33
CA ASN A 268 16.24 -1.59 -51.47
C ASN A 268 16.86 -0.84 -52.67
N GLY A 269 17.19 0.45 -52.49
CA GLY A 269 17.81 1.28 -53.56
C GLY A 269 16.79 1.97 -54.47
N ALA A 270 15.50 1.97 -54.14
CA ALA A 270 14.50 2.76 -54.85
C ALA A 270 14.64 4.25 -54.54
N ALA A 271 14.19 5.13 -55.49
CA ALA A 271 14.43 6.55 -55.42
C ALA A 271 13.86 7.25 -54.16
N ALA A 272 12.72 6.76 -53.64
CA ALA A 272 12.07 7.28 -52.43
C ALA A 272 12.62 6.71 -51.12
N ASP A 273 13.36 5.60 -51.14
CA ASP A 273 13.72 4.84 -49.92
C ASP A 273 14.48 5.67 -48.91
N ASN A 274 15.47 6.45 -49.30
CA ASN A 274 16.24 7.27 -48.36
C ASN A 274 15.38 8.32 -47.68
N TRP A 275 14.50 8.98 -48.41
CA TRP A 275 13.60 9.99 -47.87
C TRP A 275 12.56 9.35 -46.92
N LEU A 276 11.99 8.22 -47.29
CA LEU A 276 11.05 7.48 -46.40
C LEU A 276 11.74 6.98 -45.14
N MET A 277 12.98 6.53 -45.22
CA MET A 277 13.75 6.14 -44.02
C MET A 277 14.04 7.34 -43.10
N GLU A 278 14.23 8.55 -43.67
CA GLU A 278 14.29 9.75 -42.84
C GLU A 278 12.96 10.07 -42.18
N VAL A 279 11.81 9.88 -42.84
CA VAL A 279 10.48 10.02 -42.26
C VAL A 279 10.31 9.02 -41.11
N VAL A 280 10.72 7.76 -41.28
CA VAL A 280 10.69 6.71 -40.21
C VAL A 280 11.52 7.16 -39.01
N ARG A 281 12.77 7.60 -39.22
CA ARG A 281 13.62 8.10 -38.09
C ARG A 281 13.00 9.31 -37.41
N TRP A 282 12.44 10.24 -38.21
CA TRP A 282 11.77 11.43 -37.69
C TRP A 282 10.54 11.07 -36.85
N THR A 283 9.70 10.12 -37.32
CA THR A 283 8.53 9.62 -36.60
C THR A 283 8.92 9.06 -35.23
N TRP A 284 9.96 8.22 -35.19
CA TRP A 284 10.46 7.70 -33.92
C TRP A 284 10.96 8.81 -33.01
N ARG A 285 11.88 9.63 -33.46
CA ARG A 285 12.59 10.62 -32.60
C ARG A 285 11.69 11.73 -32.09
N ILE A 286 10.72 12.20 -32.89
CA ILE A 286 9.94 13.40 -32.55
C ILE A 286 8.56 13.10 -31.99
N ARG A 287 8.02 11.91 -32.24
CA ARG A 287 6.67 11.55 -31.84
C ARG A 287 6.62 10.30 -30.96
N LEU A 288 6.97 9.16 -31.52
CA LEU A 288 6.71 7.88 -30.84
C LEU A 288 7.58 7.68 -29.61
N SER A 289 8.88 7.98 -29.68
CA SER A 289 9.79 7.86 -28.54
C SER A 289 9.32 8.72 -27.36
N LEU A 290 8.94 9.97 -27.62
CA LEU A 290 8.48 10.89 -26.56
C LEU A 290 7.16 10.44 -25.94
N ASN A 291 6.16 10.11 -26.76
CA ASN A 291 4.85 9.68 -26.27
C ASN A 291 4.95 8.38 -25.47
N LEU A 292 5.63 7.37 -26.01
CA LEU A 292 5.83 6.10 -25.35
C LEU A 292 6.66 6.21 -24.06
N SER A 293 7.65 7.11 -24.03
CA SER A 293 8.41 7.37 -22.80
C SER A 293 7.52 7.97 -21.69
N VAL A 294 6.62 8.90 -22.04
CA VAL A 294 5.65 9.46 -21.08
C VAL A 294 4.70 8.38 -20.57
N ASP A 295 4.18 7.54 -21.47
CA ASP A 295 3.27 6.44 -21.11
C ASP A 295 3.96 5.44 -20.16
N LEU A 296 5.19 5.03 -20.50
CA LEU A 296 5.94 4.07 -19.67
C LEU A 296 6.37 4.66 -18.33
N MET A 297 6.74 5.94 -18.28
CA MET A 297 7.05 6.61 -17.02
C MET A 297 5.81 6.76 -16.14
N THR A 298 4.64 6.98 -16.74
CA THR A 298 3.37 7.00 -16.01
C THR A 298 3.04 5.61 -15.46
N ALA A 299 3.13 4.57 -16.29
CA ALA A 299 2.89 3.20 -15.86
C ALA A 299 3.89 2.72 -14.77
N LEU A 300 5.16 3.16 -14.86
CA LEU A 300 6.15 2.89 -13.83
C LEU A 300 5.76 3.54 -12.49
N ARG A 301 5.33 4.80 -12.55
CA ARG A 301 4.87 5.54 -11.36
C ARG A 301 3.66 4.86 -10.74
N GLU A 302 2.62 4.55 -11.51
CA GLU A 302 1.41 3.90 -11.04
C GLU A 302 1.69 2.55 -10.36
N ARG A 303 2.53 1.72 -10.98
CA ARG A 303 2.97 0.43 -10.39
C ARG A 303 3.73 0.63 -9.08
N ALA A 304 4.61 1.64 -9.02
CA ALA A 304 5.41 1.91 -7.85
C ALA A 304 4.58 2.51 -6.70
N GLU A 305 3.61 3.36 -7.00
CA GLU A 305 2.66 3.91 -6.05
C GLU A 305 1.76 2.82 -5.45
N GLU A 306 1.25 1.91 -6.28
CA GLU A 306 0.41 0.79 -5.84
C GLU A 306 1.12 -0.11 -4.83
N GLU A 307 2.36 -0.49 -5.11
CA GLU A 307 3.17 -1.28 -4.18
C GLU A 307 3.42 -0.53 -2.86
N ALA A 308 3.73 0.78 -2.92
CA ALA A 308 3.94 1.59 -1.72
C ALA A 308 2.67 1.73 -0.87
N ILE A 309 1.51 1.91 -1.50
CA ILE A 309 0.21 1.92 -0.82
C ILE A 309 -0.05 0.56 -0.16
N HIS A 310 0.25 -0.53 -0.85
CA HIS A 310 0.08 -1.90 -0.33
C HIS A 310 0.95 -2.18 0.90
N VAL A 311 2.22 -1.75 0.87
CA VAL A 311 3.12 -1.86 2.03
C VAL A 311 2.57 -1.05 3.21
N PHE A 312 2.10 0.17 2.98
CA PHE A 312 1.50 0.97 4.05
C PHE A 312 0.25 0.30 4.63
N ALA A 313 -0.64 -0.19 3.77
CA ALA A 313 -1.87 -0.88 4.18
C ALA A 313 -1.58 -2.09 5.08
N ARG A 314 -0.57 -2.91 4.74
CA ARG A 314 -0.14 -4.05 5.55
C ARG A 314 0.42 -3.61 6.91
N ASN A 315 1.34 -2.64 6.93
CA ASN A 315 1.90 -2.13 8.18
C ASN A 315 0.83 -1.51 9.08
N LEU A 316 -0.13 -0.79 8.51
CA LEU A 316 -1.27 -0.27 9.27
C LEU A 316 -2.12 -1.40 9.86
N LYS A 317 -2.42 -2.44 9.06
CA LYS A 317 -3.17 -3.62 9.53
C LYS A 317 -2.48 -4.29 10.71
N ASP A 318 -1.16 -4.48 10.63
CA ASP A 318 -0.38 -5.09 11.70
C ASP A 318 -0.41 -4.24 12.98
N LEU A 319 -0.32 -2.92 12.87
CA LEU A 319 -0.42 -2.02 14.02
C LEU A 319 -1.82 -2.03 14.66
N LEU A 320 -2.88 -2.00 13.84
CA LEU A 320 -4.27 -2.04 14.32
C LEU A 320 -4.58 -3.37 15.02
N LEU A 321 -4.02 -4.46 14.52
CA LEU A 321 -4.21 -5.82 15.04
C LEU A 321 -3.11 -6.24 16.02
N ALA A 322 -2.27 -5.31 16.51
CA ALA A 322 -1.28 -5.59 17.53
C ALA A 322 -1.94 -6.05 18.85
N ALA A 323 -1.23 -6.86 19.62
CA ALA A 323 -1.72 -7.48 20.85
C ALA A 323 -2.13 -6.42 21.90
N PRO A 324 -3.37 -6.41 22.40
CA PRO A 324 -3.78 -5.52 23.46
C PRO A 324 -3.25 -6.02 24.82
N ALA A 325 -2.72 -5.13 25.64
CA ALA A 325 -2.35 -5.47 27.03
C ALA A 325 -3.56 -5.63 27.95
N GLY A 326 -4.75 -5.19 27.50
CA GLY A 326 -6.01 -5.34 28.21
C GLY A 326 -6.27 -4.25 29.25
N SER A 327 -7.38 -4.43 30.00
CA SER A 327 -7.92 -3.45 30.96
C SER A 327 -7.10 -3.41 32.27
N ARG A 328 -5.92 -2.75 32.21
CA ARG A 328 -5.01 -2.57 33.37
C ARG A 328 -4.71 -1.10 33.61
N ALA A 329 -4.55 -0.71 34.88
CA ALA A 329 -4.11 0.66 35.20
C ALA A 329 -2.75 0.94 34.54
N THR A 330 -2.68 1.97 33.72
CA THR A 330 -1.52 2.24 32.88
C THR A 330 -1.01 3.67 33.06
N MET A 331 0.30 3.83 33.17
CA MET A 331 0.99 5.13 33.11
C MET A 331 1.57 5.31 31.71
N GLY A 332 1.21 6.36 31.01
CA GLY A 332 1.80 6.76 29.72
C GLY A 332 2.87 7.80 29.92
N LEU A 333 4.04 7.58 29.33
CA LEU A 333 5.17 8.49 29.30
C LEU A 333 5.40 8.91 27.85
N ASP A 334 5.21 10.19 27.58
CA ASP A 334 5.54 10.82 26.29
C ASP A 334 6.91 11.50 26.43
N PRO A 335 7.98 10.94 25.83
CA PRO A 335 9.35 11.41 26.01
C PRO A 335 9.54 12.84 25.50
N GLY A 336 10.32 13.63 26.22
CA GLY A 336 10.67 14.98 25.79
C GLY A 336 11.90 15.49 26.52
N ILE A 337 13.04 15.58 25.82
CA ILE A 337 14.32 15.97 26.43
C ILE A 337 14.25 17.41 26.96
N ARG A 338 13.85 18.37 26.14
CA ARG A 338 13.81 19.81 26.52
C ARG A 338 12.48 20.20 27.18
N THR A 339 11.38 19.67 26.67
CA THR A 339 10.02 20.05 27.10
C THR A 339 9.54 19.28 28.31
N GLY A 340 10.34 18.36 28.84
CA GLY A 340 10.00 17.42 29.91
C GLY A 340 9.22 16.21 29.42
N VAL A 341 9.24 15.14 30.21
CA VAL A 341 8.45 13.93 29.98
C VAL A 341 7.03 14.17 30.48
N LYS A 342 6.05 14.05 29.58
CA LYS A 342 4.64 14.17 29.93
C LYS A 342 4.13 12.84 30.44
N VAL A 343 3.43 12.87 31.56
CA VAL A 343 2.95 11.72 32.27
C VAL A 343 1.44 11.77 32.35
N ALA A 344 0.79 10.70 31.96
CA ALA A 344 -0.65 10.50 32.14
C ALA A 344 -0.92 9.15 32.78
N VAL A 345 -1.84 9.11 33.74
CA VAL A 345 -2.29 7.88 34.40
C VAL A 345 -3.74 7.63 34.03
N ILE A 346 -4.02 6.41 33.53
CA ILE A 346 -5.36 5.96 33.19
C ILE A 346 -5.73 4.69 33.98
N ASP A 347 -7.01 4.54 34.26
CA ASP A 347 -7.54 3.30 34.85
C ASP A 347 -7.71 2.18 33.80
N GLY A 348 -8.17 1.00 34.22
CA GLY A 348 -8.40 -0.14 33.32
C GLY A 348 -9.46 0.10 32.23
N THR A 349 -10.26 1.19 32.33
CA THR A 349 -11.25 1.56 31.32
C THR A 349 -10.74 2.64 30.34
N GLY A 350 -9.50 3.08 30.51
CA GLY A 350 -8.91 4.18 29.73
C GLY A 350 -9.29 5.58 30.20
N LYS A 351 -9.97 5.71 31.36
CA LYS A 351 -10.32 7.01 31.97
C LYS A 351 -9.08 7.65 32.58
N LEU A 352 -8.87 8.93 32.27
CA LEU A 352 -7.78 9.72 32.83
C LEU A 352 -7.99 9.94 34.34
N LEU A 353 -6.96 9.60 35.15
CA LEU A 353 -6.95 9.75 36.60
C LEU A 353 -6.04 10.88 37.06
N ASP A 354 -4.84 10.99 36.48
CA ASP A 354 -3.82 11.95 36.93
C ASP A 354 -2.89 12.34 35.77
N THR A 355 -2.31 13.52 35.83
CA THR A 355 -1.32 14.01 34.85
C THR A 355 -0.24 14.84 35.51
N THR A 356 0.98 14.77 35.01
CA THR A 356 2.08 15.64 35.42
C THR A 356 3.10 15.77 34.29
N THR A 357 4.03 16.73 34.45
CA THR A 357 5.21 16.84 33.58
C THR A 357 6.45 16.83 34.46
N VAL A 358 7.38 15.94 34.16
CA VAL A 358 8.63 15.78 34.91
C VAL A 358 9.84 16.13 34.05
N TYR A 359 10.93 16.55 34.65
CA TYR A 359 12.09 17.13 33.94
C TYR A 359 13.41 16.40 34.32
N PRO A 360 13.56 15.13 34.01
CA PRO A 360 14.76 14.37 34.39
C PRO A 360 16.00 14.73 33.57
N PHE A 361 15.86 15.42 32.44
CA PHE A 361 16.92 15.69 31.47
C PHE A 361 17.37 17.15 31.48
N PRO A 362 18.50 17.48 30.84
CA PRO A 362 18.96 18.87 30.71
C PRO A 362 17.87 19.78 30.13
N PRO A 363 17.74 21.04 30.59
CA PRO A 363 18.66 21.72 31.54
C PRO A 363 18.36 21.50 33.04
N ARG A 364 17.22 20.92 33.43
CA ARG A 364 16.81 20.79 34.85
C ARG A 364 17.50 19.63 35.55
N ASN A 365 17.74 18.48 34.90
CA ASN A 365 18.39 17.27 35.43
C ASN A 365 17.81 16.76 36.76
N ASP A 366 16.48 16.88 36.97
CA ASP A 366 15.84 16.44 38.21
C ASP A 366 15.46 14.93 38.13
N VAL A 367 16.46 14.08 38.12
CA VAL A 367 16.28 12.64 38.07
C VAL A 367 15.61 12.11 39.34
N ARG A 368 16.10 12.55 40.53
CA ARG A 368 15.58 12.04 41.81
C ARG A 368 14.13 12.48 42.07
N GLY A 369 13.80 13.75 41.83
CA GLY A 369 12.44 14.26 41.96
C GLY A 369 11.49 13.56 41.02
N THR A 370 11.93 13.33 39.76
CA THR A 370 11.16 12.57 38.76
C THR A 370 10.88 11.14 39.22
N GLN A 371 11.90 10.40 39.65
CA GLN A 371 11.71 9.00 40.12
C GLN A 371 10.76 8.94 41.35
N ALA A 372 10.88 9.89 42.28
CA ALA A 372 10.00 9.98 43.45
C ALA A 372 8.54 10.24 43.06
N GLU A 373 8.30 11.18 42.10
CA GLU A 373 6.95 11.50 41.65
C GLU A 373 6.32 10.34 40.85
N LEU A 374 7.07 9.71 39.94
CA LEU A 374 6.58 8.53 39.22
C LEU A 374 6.27 7.36 40.17
N ALA A 375 7.14 7.07 41.13
CA ALA A 375 6.92 6.03 42.13
C ALA A 375 5.67 6.30 42.99
N LYS A 376 5.43 7.56 43.38
CA LYS A 376 4.23 7.97 44.11
C LYS A 376 2.96 7.73 43.28
N LEU A 377 2.97 8.06 41.99
CA LEU A 377 1.84 7.79 41.10
C LEU A 377 1.59 6.27 40.92
N VAL A 378 2.66 5.46 40.77
CA VAL A 378 2.56 3.99 40.70
C VAL A 378 1.84 3.42 41.93
N VAL A 379 2.22 3.84 43.13
CA VAL A 379 1.62 3.36 44.39
C VAL A 379 0.19 3.86 44.54
N ARG A 380 -0.06 5.16 44.30
CA ARG A 380 -1.37 5.80 44.46
C ARG A 380 -2.43 5.16 43.57
N HIS A 381 -2.13 4.92 42.32
CA HIS A 381 -3.08 4.44 41.30
C HIS A 381 -2.95 2.94 41.02
N LYS A 382 -2.09 2.23 41.77
CA LYS A 382 -1.85 0.77 41.60
C LYS A 382 -1.52 0.45 40.13
N ILE A 383 -0.58 1.18 39.54
CA ILE A 383 -0.20 1.03 38.14
C ILE A 383 0.39 -0.36 37.89
N GLU A 384 -0.09 -1.04 36.85
CA GLU A 384 0.37 -2.34 36.42
C GLU A 384 1.26 -2.28 35.18
N LEU A 385 1.07 -1.24 34.34
CA LEU A 385 1.77 -1.05 33.08
C LEU A 385 2.36 0.38 32.98
N ILE A 386 3.56 0.48 32.41
CA ILE A 386 4.18 1.76 32.03
C ILE A 386 4.41 1.74 30.52
N ALA A 387 3.65 2.52 29.78
CA ALA A 387 3.76 2.71 28.34
C ALA A 387 4.70 3.88 28.05
N ILE A 388 5.75 3.66 27.29
CA ILE A 388 6.75 4.68 26.94
C ILE A 388 6.72 4.89 25.43
N GLY A 389 6.47 6.12 24.99
CA GLY A 389 6.52 6.46 23.56
C GLY A 389 7.91 6.19 22.95
N ASN A 390 7.95 5.77 21.69
CA ASN A 390 9.22 5.41 21.01
C ASN A 390 9.91 6.60 20.33
N GLY A 391 9.54 7.82 20.63
CA GLY A 391 10.13 9.04 20.06
C GLY A 391 11.49 9.43 20.68
N THR A 392 11.89 10.66 20.39
CA THR A 392 13.17 11.21 20.86
C THR A 392 13.21 11.26 22.38
N GLY A 393 14.21 10.61 23.00
CA GLY A 393 14.33 10.50 24.46
C GLY A 393 13.65 9.27 25.05
N SER A 394 13.16 8.37 24.21
CA SER A 394 12.50 7.13 24.64
C SER A 394 13.43 6.24 25.49
N ARG A 395 14.69 6.06 25.10
CA ARG A 395 15.65 5.21 25.80
C ARG A 395 16.06 5.77 27.14
N GLU A 396 16.30 7.07 27.18
CA GLU A 396 16.58 7.77 28.45
C GLU A 396 15.40 7.67 29.41
N THR A 397 14.16 7.79 28.88
CA THR A 397 12.94 7.64 29.69
C THR A 397 12.74 6.20 30.14
N GLU A 398 13.04 5.21 29.27
CA GLU A 398 12.98 3.79 29.60
C GLU A 398 13.95 3.44 30.72
N ARG A 399 15.21 3.92 30.64
CA ARG A 399 16.24 3.72 31.69
C ARG A 399 15.81 4.35 32.99
N LEU A 400 15.32 5.59 32.95
CA LEU A 400 14.78 6.26 34.13
C LEU A 400 13.69 5.45 34.82
N ALA A 401 12.75 4.89 34.04
CA ALA A 401 11.67 4.03 34.55
C ALA A 401 12.24 2.70 35.11
N ALA A 402 13.24 2.10 34.45
CA ALA A 402 13.88 0.89 34.93
C ALA A 402 14.59 1.10 36.27
N ASP A 403 15.36 2.18 36.41
CA ASP A 403 16.06 2.54 37.66
C ASP A 403 15.06 2.78 38.81
N MET A 404 13.96 3.50 38.52
CA MET A 404 12.88 3.67 39.49
C MET A 404 12.30 2.32 39.94
N LEU A 405 11.97 1.45 38.98
CA LEU A 405 11.38 0.12 39.27
C LEU A 405 12.36 -0.80 40.00
N ALA A 406 13.67 -0.66 39.77
CA ALA A 406 14.69 -1.43 40.50
C ALA A 406 14.60 -1.17 42.01
N GLY A 407 14.33 0.07 42.43
CA GLY A 407 14.18 0.48 43.82
C GLY A 407 12.81 0.17 44.47
N MET A 408 11.82 -0.31 43.70
CA MET A 408 10.47 -0.58 44.21
C MET A 408 10.27 -2.04 44.68
N PRO A 409 9.42 -2.30 45.69
CA PRO A 409 9.04 -3.65 46.07
C PRO A 409 8.09 -4.30 45.02
N PRO A 410 8.05 -5.63 44.95
CA PRO A 410 7.05 -6.35 44.14
C PRO A 410 5.60 -6.17 44.68
N PRO A 411 4.55 -6.22 43.82
CA PRO A 411 4.63 -6.38 42.37
C PRO A 411 5.05 -5.10 41.65
N LYS A 412 5.94 -5.23 40.68
CA LYS A 412 6.43 -4.09 39.86
C LYS A 412 5.63 -3.95 38.58
N PRO A 413 5.29 -2.73 38.13
CA PRO A 413 4.74 -2.51 36.81
C PRO A 413 5.62 -3.07 35.70
N LEU A 414 4.99 -3.58 34.63
CA LEU A 414 5.68 -3.94 33.41
C LEU A 414 5.88 -2.71 32.53
N LYS A 415 7.13 -2.41 32.14
CA LYS A 415 7.43 -1.32 31.20
C LYS A 415 7.40 -1.81 29.76
N VAL A 416 6.83 -1.03 28.84
CA VAL A 416 6.66 -1.38 27.43
C VAL A 416 6.89 -0.15 26.58
N ILE A 417 7.69 -0.27 25.54
CA ILE A 417 7.82 0.77 24.51
C ILE A 417 6.65 0.64 23.55
N VAL A 418 5.97 1.76 23.28
CA VAL A 418 4.78 1.84 22.46
C VAL A 418 5.02 2.82 21.31
N SER A 419 4.60 2.47 20.10
CA SER A 419 4.66 3.39 18.96
C SER A 419 3.83 4.65 19.25
N GLU A 420 4.45 5.82 19.15
CA GLU A 420 3.77 7.11 19.26
C GLU A 420 3.32 7.68 17.91
N ALA A 421 3.43 6.88 16.83
CA ALA A 421 3.06 7.29 15.48
C ALA A 421 1.66 7.91 15.44
N GLY A 422 1.53 9.15 14.94
CA GLY A 422 0.28 9.89 14.90
C GLY A 422 -0.24 10.44 16.25
N ALA A 423 0.44 10.21 17.39
CA ALA A 423 -0.02 10.72 18.70
C ALA A 423 -0.07 12.26 18.74
N SER A 424 0.87 12.93 18.09
CA SER A 424 0.88 14.39 17.96
C SER A 424 -0.29 14.91 17.12
N VAL A 425 -0.69 14.17 16.07
CA VAL A 425 -1.88 14.52 15.26
C VAL A 425 -3.15 14.35 16.07
N TYR A 426 -3.27 13.25 16.81
CA TYR A 426 -4.40 13.04 17.72
C TYR A 426 -4.48 14.16 18.77
N SER A 427 -3.38 14.49 19.46
CA SER A 427 -3.39 15.48 20.56
C SER A 427 -3.90 16.85 20.10
N ALA A 428 -3.64 17.24 18.85
CA ALA A 428 -4.09 18.49 18.25
C ALA A 428 -5.49 18.39 17.59
N SER A 429 -6.11 17.20 17.53
CA SER A 429 -7.37 17.00 16.84
C SER A 429 -8.58 17.53 17.60
N ALA A 430 -9.67 17.78 16.86
CA ALA A 430 -10.98 18.15 17.45
C ALA A 430 -11.50 17.05 18.37
N THR A 431 -11.25 15.77 18.02
CA THR A 431 -11.64 14.61 18.83
C THR A 431 -10.97 14.65 20.20
N ALA A 432 -9.65 14.87 20.24
CA ALA A 432 -8.91 14.97 21.50
C ALA A 432 -9.31 16.22 22.33
N ALA A 433 -9.65 17.31 21.65
CA ALA A 433 -10.16 18.52 22.30
C ALA A 433 -11.52 18.30 22.95
N ALA A 434 -12.39 17.52 22.30
CA ALA A 434 -13.70 17.16 22.85
C ALA A 434 -13.58 16.13 24.00
N GLU A 435 -12.68 15.14 23.89
CA GLU A 435 -12.42 14.18 24.97
C GLU A 435 -11.80 14.82 26.21
N PHE A 436 -10.94 15.85 26.03
CA PHE A 436 -10.17 16.48 27.07
C PHE A 436 -10.18 18.03 26.96
N PRO A 437 -11.33 18.69 27.16
CA PRO A 437 -11.46 20.13 26.96
C PRO A 437 -10.60 20.98 27.91
N GLY A 438 -10.30 20.45 29.11
CA GLY A 438 -9.46 21.14 30.12
C GLY A 438 -8.00 20.69 30.17
N LEU A 439 -7.56 19.76 29.29
CA LEU A 439 -6.21 19.23 29.33
C LEU A 439 -5.32 19.89 28.29
N ASP A 440 -4.10 20.25 28.70
CA ASP A 440 -3.09 20.78 27.78
C ASP A 440 -2.80 19.80 26.63
N VAL A 441 -2.64 20.35 25.42
CA VAL A 441 -2.42 19.57 24.19
C VAL A 441 -1.23 18.62 24.35
N SER A 442 -0.16 19.05 25.02
CA SER A 442 1.04 18.23 25.20
C SER A 442 0.84 17.00 26.07
N LEU A 443 -0.16 17.02 26.98
CA LEU A 443 -0.48 15.88 27.85
C LEU A 443 -1.40 14.86 27.20
N ARG A 444 -2.17 15.26 26.18
CA ARG A 444 -3.07 14.36 25.46
C ARG A 444 -2.31 13.25 24.71
N GLY A 445 -1.07 13.52 24.29
CA GLY A 445 -0.15 12.53 23.70
C GLY A 445 0.14 11.38 24.66
N ALA A 446 0.48 11.70 25.92
CA ALA A 446 0.76 10.69 26.93
C ALA A 446 -0.49 9.83 27.27
N VAL A 447 -1.70 10.41 27.25
CA VAL A 447 -2.95 9.64 27.38
C VAL A 447 -3.12 8.66 26.23
N SER A 448 -2.89 9.12 25.01
CA SER A 448 -2.97 8.26 23.82
C SER A 448 -1.98 7.10 23.87
N ILE A 449 -0.73 7.36 24.28
CA ILE A 449 0.31 6.33 24.45
C ILE A 449 -0.12 5.28 25.48
N ALA A 450 -0.70 5.70 26.61
CA ALA A 450 -1.21 4.77 27.62
C ALA A 450 -2.36 3.90 27.08
N ARG A 451 -3.34 4.50 26.40
CA ARG A 451 -4.50 3.80 25.83
C ARG A 451 -4.12 2.85 24.70
N ARG A 452 -3.11 3.18 23.89
CA ARG A 452 -2.61 2.28 22.85
C ARG A 452 -2.04 0.99 23.40
N LEU A 453 -1.44 1.03 24.58
CA LEU A 453 -0.97 -0.19 25.22
C LEU A 453 -2.14 -1.05 25.68
N GLN A 454 -3.21 -0.44 26.21
CA GLN A 454 -4.41 -1.17 26.59
C GLN A 454 -5.11 -1.80 25.37
N ASP A 455 -5.39 -1.01 24.33
CA ASP A 455 -5.99 -1.46 23.08
C ASP A 455 -5.55 -0.58 21.91
N PRO A 456 -4.60 -1.06 21.08
CA PRO A 456 -4.10 -0.32 19.91
C PRO A 456 -5.20 0.08 18.93
N LEU A 457 -6.14 -0.85 18.63
CA LEU A 457 -7.20 -0.62 17.67
C LEU A 457 -8.14 0.51 18.12
N ALA A 458 -8.61 0.45 19.36
CA ALA A 458 -9.57 1.40 19.92
C ALA A 458 -9.02 2.83 19.94
N GLU A 459 -7.71 3.01 20.06
CA GLU A 459 -7.08 4.32 20.07
C GLU A 459 -6.67 4.78 18.66
N LEU A 460 -6.06 3.92 17.85
CA LEU A 460 -5.58 4.29 16.51
C LEU A 460 -6.69 4.67 15.54
N VAL A 461 -7.89 4.14 15.68
CA VAL A 461 -9.05 4.50 14.84
C VAL A 461 -9.47 5.97 14.96
N LYS A 462 -9.03 6.67 16.00
CA LYS A 462 -9.27 8.11 16.22
C LYS A 462 -8.37 9.00 15.37
N ILE A 463 -7.34 8.43 14.75
CA ILE A 463 -6.33 9.12 13.96
C ILE A 463 -6.63 8.88 12.49
N GLU A 464 -6.47 9.91 11.68
CA GLU A 464 -6.52 9.76 10.23
C GLU A 464 -5.43 8.76 9.79
N PRO A 465 -5.77 7.65 9.09
CA PRO A 465 -4.85 6.54 8.87
C PRO A 465 -3.52 6.95 8.21
N LYS A 466 -3.56 7.87 7.24
CA LYS A 466 -2.33 8.37 6.58
C LYS A 466 -1.40 9.14 7.52
N SER A 467 -1.91 9.68 8.63
CA SER A 467 -1.14 10.42 9.63
C SER A 467 -0.41 9.50 10.61
N ILE A 468 -0.67 8.20 10.61
CA ILE A 468 0.05 7.21 11.43
C ILE A 468 1.50 7.05 10.95
N GLY A 469 1.77 7.25 9.65
CA GLY A 469 3.13 7.44 9.17
C GLY A 469 4.00 6.18 9.09
N VAL A 470 3.41 5.00 8.90
CA VAL A 470 4.12 3.71 8.75
C VAL A 470 4.33 3.29 7.29
N GLY A 471 4.09 4.19 6.36
CA GLY A 471 4.32 4.00 4.92
C GLY A 471 5.69 4.47 4.48
N GLN A 472 6.16 3.90 3.37
CA GLN A 472 7.31 4.40 2.64
C GLN A 472 6.81 5.30 1.50
N TYR A 473 7.47 6.44 1.26
CA TYR A 473 7.09 7.38 0.19
C TYR A 473 5.63 7.84 0.21
N GLN A 474 4.99 7.86 1.37
CA GLN A 474 3.56 8.17 1.51
C GLN A 474 3.14 9.54 0.95
N HIS A 475 4.06 10.49 0.83
CA HIS A 475 3.82 11.81 0.24
C HIS A 475 4.04 11.86 -1.27
N ASP A 476 4.59 10.80 -1.87
CA ASP A 476 4.90 10.71 -3.30
C ASP A 476 3.89 9.86 -4.08
N VAL A 477 2.91 9.29 -3.41
CA VAL A 477 1.86 8.45 -4.00
C VAL A 477 0.55 9.23 -4.16
N ASP A 478 -0.37 8.72 -4.98
CA ASP A 478 -1.72 9.27 -5.11
C ASP A 478 -2.45 9.27 -3.76
N GLN A 479 -2.78 10.47 -3.26
CA GLN A 479 -3.34 10.65 -1.92
C GLN A 479 -4.78 10.15 -1.79
N TYR A 480 -5.55 10.15 -2.87
CA TYR A 480 -6.92 9.63 -2.87
C TYR A 480 -6.92 8.09 -2.80
N ARG A 481 -6.10 7.45 -3.64
CA ARG A 481 -5.92 5.99 -3.61
C ARG A 481 -5.37 5.52 -2.25
N LEU A 482 -4.39 6.24 -1.71
CA LEU A 482 -3.83 5.97 -0.38
C LEU A 482 -4.93 6.04 0.70
N ALA A 483 -5.67 7.15 0.78
CA ALA A 483 -6.71 7.34 1.79
C ALA A 483 -7.75 6.22 1.72
N ARG A 484 -8.25 5.91 0.52
CA ARG A 484 -9.24 4.85 0.31
C ARG A 484 -8.74 3.47 0.74
N SER A 485 -7.52 3.11 0.37
CA SER A 485 -6.91 1.82 0.75
C SER A 485 -6.78 1.70 2.27
N LEU A 486 -6.29 2.75 2.93
CA LEU A 486 -6.10 2.74 4.39
C LEU A 486 -7.43 2.76 5.16
N GLU A 487 -8.46 3.45 4.66
CA GLU A 487 -9.80 3.39 5.24
C GLU A 487 -10.39 1.98 5.18
N GLY A 488 -10.21 1.27 4.06
CA GLY A 488 -10.58 -0.13 3.93
C GLY A 488 -9.90 -1.03 4.97
N VAL A 489 -8.60 -0.81 5.21
CA VAL A 489 -7.84 -1.57 6.24
C VAL A 489 -8.40 -1.33 7.64
N VAL A 490 -8.74 -0.09 7.98
CA VAL A 490 -9.33 0.23 9.29
C VAL A 490 -10.70 -0.43 9.45
N GLU A 491 -11.55 -0.36 8.41
CA GLU A 491 -12.85 -1.00 8.39
C GLU A 491 -12.71 -2.53 8.60
N ASP A 492 -11.83 -3.17 7.84
CA ASP A 492 -11.60 -4.62 7.94
C ASP A 492 -11.08 -5.02 9.32
N ALA A 493 -10.13 -4.27 9.90
CA ALA A 493 -9.58 -4.55 11.22
C ALA A 493 -10.63 -4.44 12.33
N VAL A 494 -11.44 -3.37 12.31
CA VAL A 494 -12.50 -3.17 13.31
C VAL A 494 -13.56 -4.25 13.22
N ASN A 495 -14.00 -4.60 12.00
CA ASN A 495 -15.03 -5.64 11.82
C ASN A 495 -14.50 -7.07 12.09
N ALA A 496 -13.19 -7.32 11.86
CA ALA A 496 -12.57 -8.60 12.22
C ALA A 496 -12.53 -8.81 13.74
N VAL A 497 -12.19 -7.79 14.52
CA VAL A 497 -12.14 -7.85 15.99
C VAL A 497 -13.55 -7.84 16.57
N GLY A 498 -14.46 -7.03 16.02
CA GLY A 498 -15.77 -6.74 16.59
C GLY A 498 -15.69 -5.75 17.77
N VAL A 499 -16.81 -5.14 18.11
CA VAL A 499 -16.84 -3.98 19.02
C VAL A 499 -17.88 -4.15 20.10
N ASP A 500 -17.52 -3.87 21.36
CA ASP A 500 -18.48 -3.80 22.46
C ASP A 500 -19.36 -2.55 22.32
N LEU A 501 -20.66 -2.76 22.14
CA LEU A 501 -21.65 -1.71 21.90
C LEU A 501 -21.77 -0.72 23.06
N ASN A 502 -21.55 -1.19 24.30
CA ASN A 502 -21.73 -0.40 25.49
C ASN A 502 -20.50 0.43 25.91
N THR A 503 -19.30 0.07 25.42
CA THR A 503 -18.05 0.76 25.81
C THR A 503 -17.39 1.51 24.66
N ALA A 504 -17.74 1.18 23.41
CA ALA A 504 -17.10 1.75 22.23
C ALA A 504 -17.28 3.26 22.09
N SER A 505 -16.25 3.93 21.54
CA SER A 505 -16.30 5.33 21.13
C SER A 505 -17.06 5.53 19.82
N ALA A 506 -17.49 6.77 19.55
CA ALA A 506 -18.11 7.12 18.25
C ALA A 506 -17.18 6.81 17.07
N SER A 507 -15.89 7.10 17.20
CA SER A 507 -14.91 6.85 16.15
C SER A 507 -14.78 5.35 15.83
N LEU A 508 -14.85 4.49 16.83
CA LEU A 508 -14.80 3.04 16.66
C LEU A 508 -16.09 2.50 16.04
N LEU A 509 -17.26 2.93 16.55
CA LEU A 509 -18.57 2.53 16.02
C LEU A 509 -18.76 2.97 14.55
N ALA A 510 -18.25 4.14 14.18
CA ALA A 510 -18.35 4.64 12.80
C ALA A 510 -17.60 3.77 11.75
N ARG A 511 -16.72 2.87 12.18
CA ARG A 511 -16.00 1.91 11.33
C ARG A 511 -16.67 0.55 11.22
N ILE A 512 -17.75 0.33 11.94
CA ILE A 512 -18.56 -0.89 11.83
C ILE A 512 -19.36 -0.86 10.52
N SER A 513 -19.40 -2.00 9.87
CA SER A 513 -20.19 -2.24 8.65
C SER A 513 -21.62 -1.68 8.79
N GLY A 514 -22.06 -0.89 7.84
CA GLY A 514 -23.39 -0.28 7.81
C GLY A 514 -23.62 0.87 8.80
N LEU A 515 -22.63 1.25 9.61
CA LEU A 515 -22.67 2.42 10.48
C LEU A 515 -21.78 3.53 9.92
N GLY A 516 -22.29 4.74 9.87
CA GLY A 516 -21.48 5.94 9.59
C GLY A 516 -21.41 6.82 10.85
N ALA A 517 -20.67 7.92 10.77
CA ALA A 517 -20.45 8.82 11.90
C ALA A 517 -21.76 9.25 12.57
N SER A 518 -22.80 9.61 11.80
CA SER A 518 -24.06 10.08 12.34
C SER A 518 -24.89 8.99 13.08
N LEU A 519 -24.77 7.72 12.66
CA LEU A 519 -25.40 6.59 13.37
C LEU A 519 -24.59 6.22 14.62
N ALA A 520 -23.28 6.29 14.57
CA ALA A 520 -22.40 6.10 15.71
C ALA A 520 -22.71 7.11 16.83
N GLU A 521 -22.85 8.39 16.50
CA GLU A 521 -23.28 9.44 17.44
C GLU A 521 -24.68 9.18 18.01
N ALA A 522 -25.64 8.75 17.16
CA ALA A 522 -26.99 8.42 17.62
C ALA A 522 -27.01 7.22 18.57
N ILE A 523 -26.16 6.22 18.35
CA ILE A 523 -26.00 5.07 19.28
C ILE A 523 -25.49 5.54 20.64
N ILE A 524 -24.47 6.43 20.66
CA ILE A 524 -23.95 6.97 21.93
C ILE A 524 -25.01 7.81 22.65
N ALA A 525 -25.67 8.73 21.94
CA ALA A 525 -26.72 9.54 22.51
C ALA A 525 -27.83 8.66 23.14
N HIS A 526 -28.26 7.62 22.44
CA HIS A 526 -29.24 6.67 22.97
C HIS A 526 -28.72 5.93 24.22
N ARG A 527 -27.45 5.51 24.24
CA ARG A 527 -26.81 4.87 25.38
C ARG A 527 -26.74 5.80 26.60
N ASP A 528 -26.44 7.07 26.38
CA ASP A 528 -26.33 8.07 27.46
C ASP A 528 -27.70 8.47 28.01
N GLU A 529 -28.73 8.49 27.19
CA GLU A 529 -30.10 8.84 27.57
C GLU A 529 -30.86 7.67 28.23
N VAL A 530 -30.81 6.47 27.61
CA VAL A 530 -31.63 5.31 27.98
C VAL A 530 -30.87 4.31 28.85
N GLY A 531 -29.56 4.33 28.82
CA GLY A 531 -28.67 3.39 29.47
C GLY A 531 -28.10 2.32 28.52
N PRO A 532 -27.34 1.35 29.05
CA PRO A 532 -26.66 0.32 28.29
C PRO A 532 -27.64 -0.58 27.53
N PHE A 533 -27.26 -0.94 26.31
CA PHE A 533 -27.99 -1.93 25.51
C PHE A 533 -27.98 -3.29 26.16
N LYS A 534 -29.12 -3.92 26.23
CA LYS A 534 -29.31 -5.27 26.82
C LYS A 534 -29.34 -6.37 25.76
N THR A 535 -29.77 -6.01 24.54
CA THR A 535 -29.80 -6.88 23.36
C THR A 535 -29.41 -6.12 22.11
N ARG A 536 -28.93 -6.83 21.10
CA ARG A 536 -28.66 -6.23 19.75
C ARG A 536 -29.93 -5.66 19.11
N ARG A 537 -31.11 -6.25 19.44
CA ARG A 537 -32.39 -5.75 18.91
C ARG A 537 -32.74 -4.34 19.41
N ASP A 538 -32.18 -3.94 20.56
CA ASP A 538 -32.37 -2.57 21.05
C ASP A 538 -31.81 -1.49 20.14
N LEU A 539 -30.85 -1.84 19.25
CA LEU A 539 -30.35 -0.96 18.20
C LEU A 539 -31.47 -0.42 17.28
N LEU A 540 -32.52 -1.20 17.05
CA LEU A 540 -33.68 -0.76 16.24
C LEU A 540 -34.48 0.37 16.90
N LYS A 541 -34.22 0.69 18.18
CA LYS A 541 -34.79 1.82 18.90
C LYS A 541 -33.97 3.11 18.71
N VAL A 542 -32.75 3.01 18.17
CA VAL A 542 -31.89 4.13 17.91
C VAL A 542 -32.41 4.94 16.71
N ALA A 543 -32.47 6.24 16.85
CA ALA A 543 -32.96 7.13 15.80
C ALA A 543 -32.16 6.94 14.48
N ARG A 544 -32.86 6.84 13.36
CA ARG A 544 -32.33 6.65 12.01
C ARG A 544 -31.64 5.30 11.73
N LEU A 545 -31.54 4.39 12.69
CA LEU A 545 -31.00 3.05 12.50
C LEU A 545 -32.12 2.11 12.02
N GLY A 546 -32.23 1.98 10.69
CA GLY A 546 -33.24 1.12 10.06
C GLY A 546 -32.81 -0.36 9.96
N PRO A 547 -33.75 -1.23 9.50
CA PRO A 547 -33.49 -2.68 9.38
C PRO A 547 -32.25 -3.03 8.57
N ARG A 548 -31.95 -2.28 7.49
CA ARG A 548 -30.79 -2.51 6.64
C ARG A 548 -29.47 -2.22 7.35
N ALA A 549 -29.37 -1.11 8.09
CA ALA A 549 -28.21 -0.79 8.89
C ALA A 549 -28.01 -1.82 10.01
N PHE A 550 -29.11 -2.23 10.66
CA PHE A 550 -29.12 -3.29 11.66
C PHE A 550 -28.58 -4.61 11.08
N GLU A 551 -29.06 -5.04 9.93
CA GLU A 551 -28.57 -6.26 9.26
C GLU A 551 -27.06 -6.22 9.06
N GLN A 552 -26.52 -5.10 8.60
CA GLN A 552 -25.09 -5.01 8.34
C GLN A 552 -24.22 -4.90 9.59
N CYS A 553 -24.66 -4.22 10.64
CA CYS A 553 -23.84 -3.95 11.81
C CYS A 553 -23.97 -4.99 12.94
N ALA A 554 -25.13 -5.63 13.09
CA ALA A 554 -25.47 -6.40 14.28
C ALA A 554 -24.50 -7.54 14.61
N GLY A 555 -23.97 -8.21 13.58
CA GLY A 555 -23.00 -9.30 13.77
C GLY A 555 -21.63 -8.87 14.28
N PHE A 556 -21.26 -7.61 14.09
CA PHE A 556 -19.97 -7.04 14.49
C PHE A 556 -20.04 -6.33 15.87
N LEU A 557 -21.24 -6.04 16.35
CA LEU A 557 -21.45 -5.41 17.64
C LEU A 557 -21.71 -6.48 18.71
N ARG A 558 -21.06 -6.37 19.85
CA ARG A 558 -21.12 -7.33 20.96
C ARG A 558 -21.69 -6.69 22.20
N ILE A 559 -22.41 -7.49 23.01
CA ILE A 559 -22.97 -7.09 24.30
C ILE A 559 -22.58 -8.13 25.33
N PRO A 560 -21.38 -8.02 25.95
CA PRO A 560 -21.02 -8.92 27.06
C PRO A 560 -22.00 -8.75 28.23
N GLY A 561 -22.50 -9.87 28.74
CA GLY A 561 -23.44 -9.84 29.87
C GLY A 561 -24.86 -9.41 29.54
N GLY A 562 -25.22 -9.29 28.26
CA GLY A 562 -26.59 -9.01 27.82
C GLY A 562 -27.60 -10.13 28.18
N THR A 563 -28.89 -9.86 27.88
CA THR A 563 -29.97 -10.82 28.16
C THR A 563 -30.01 -11.98 27.17
N GLU A 564 -29.54 -11.77 25.92
CA GLU A 564 -29.32 -12.83 24.93
C GLU A 564 -27.82 -13.22 24.89
N PRO A 565 -27.47 -14.42 25.35
CA PRO A 565 -26.04 -14.81 25.43
C PRO A 565 -25.33 -14.80 24.08
N LEU A 566 -26.02 -15.06 22.96
CA LEU A 566 -25.48 -15.04 21.64
C LEU A 566 -25.02 -13.62 21.18
N ASP A 567 -25.54 -12.56 21.83
CA ASP A 567 -25.14 -11.20 21.59
C ASP A 567 -23.69 -10.90 22.00
N ALA A 568 -23.06 -11.74 22.83
CA ALA A 568 -21.64 -11.67 23.17
C ALA A 568 -20.75 -12.31 22.11
N SER A 569 -21.31 -13.06 21.16
CA SER A 569 -20.60 -13.78 20.10
C SER A 569 -20.58 -13.02 18.76
N ALA A 570 -19.85 -13.51 17.76
CA ALA A 570 -19.92 -13.00 16.40
C ALA A 570 -20.99 -13.70 15.53
N VAL A 571 -21.86 -14.52 16.13
CA VAL A 571 -23.00 -15.10 15.41
C VAL A 571 -23.98 -14.00 15.02
N HIS A 572 -24.34 -13.94 13.74
CA HIS A 572 -25.31 -12.96 13.26
C HIS A 572 -26.73 -13.25 13.79
N PRO A 573 -27.55 -12.25 14.14
CA PRO A 573 -28.90 -12.46 14.64
C PRO A 573 -29.81 -13.31 13.75
N GLU A 574 -29.61 -13.26 12.42
CA GLU A 574 -30.32 -14.10 11.45
C GLU A 574 -30.08 -15.59 11.66
N ALA A 575 -28.88 -15.95 12.13
CA ALA A 575 -28.45 -17.34 12.34
C ALA A 575 -28.71 -17.86 13.76
N TYR A 576 -29.36 -17.08 14.65
CA TYR A 576 -29.66 -17.52 16.01
C TYR A 576 -30.52 -18.77 16.04
N GLY A 577 -31.41 -18.96 15.07
CA GLY A 577 -32.22 -20.19 14.96
C GLY A 577 -31.34 -21.43 14.81
N VAL A 578 -30.35 -21.39 13.97
CA VAL A 578 -29.36 -22.49 13.75
C VAL A 578 -28.49 -22.66 14.98
N ALA A 579 -27.97 -21.58 15.56
CA ALA A 579 -27.16 -21.63 16.78
C ALA A 579 -27.91 -22.28 17.95
N LYS A 580 -29.19 -21.94 18.15
CA LYS A 580 -30.03 -22.53 19.19
C LYS A 580 -30.34 -24.03 18.94
N LYS A 581 -30.47 -24.47 17.66
CA LYS A 581 -30.58 -25.89 17.32
C LYS A 581 -29.30 -26.65 17.70
N ILE A 582 -28.12 -26.09 17.40
CA ILE A 582 -26.81 -26.67 17.73
C ILE A 582 -26.68 -26.79 19.26
N VAL A 583 -27.01 -25.76 20.00
CA VAL A 583 -26.99 -25.73 21.45
C VAL A 583 -27.93 -26.80 22.05
N SER A 584 -29.16 -26.90 21.53
CA SER A 584 -30.15 -27.89 22.00
C SER A 584 -29.68 -29.33 21.73
N ALA A 585 -28.99 -29.58 20.60
CA ALA A 585 -28.42 -30.89 20.27
C ALA A 585 -27.31 -31.31 21.26
N CYS A 586 -26.62 -30.34 21.87
CA CYS A 586 -25.64 -30.62 22.93
C CYS A 586 -26.29 -30.91 24.32
N GLY A 587 -27.59 -30.69 24.49
CA GLY A 587 -28.29 -30.88 25.74
C GLY A 587 -27.87 -29.94 26.89
N ARG A 588 -27.30 -28.78 26.54
CA ARG A 588 -26.75 -27.77 27.48
C ARG A 588 -27.32 -26.39 27.17
N ASP A 589 -27.18 -25.45 28.08
CA ASP A 589 -27.46 -24.04 27.76
C ASP A 589 -26.27 -23.36 27.05
N VAL A 590 -26.52 -22.21 26.41
CA VAL A 590 -25.53 -21.46 25.67
C VAL A 590 -24.30 -21.10 26.52
N ARG A 591 -24.53 -20.67 27.78
CA ARG A 591 -23.45 -20.21 28.66
C ARG A 591 -22.56 -21.36 29.13
N SER A 592 -23.12 -22.53 29.37
CA SER A 592 -22.36 -23.72 29.79
C SER A 592 -21.55 -24.31 28.62
N LEU A 593 -22.07 -24.24 27.38
CA LEU A 593 -21.32 -24.63 26.16
C LEU A 593 -20.12 -23.72 25.86
N MET A 594 -20.25 -22.43 26.12
CA MET A 594 -19.18 -21.45 25.97
C MET A 594 -17.98 -21.71 26.90
N SER A 595 -18.14 -22.52 27.96
CA SER A 595 -17.06 -22.90 28.87
C SER A 595 -16.54 -24.34 28.69
N ASP A 596 -17.23 -25.17 27.89
CA ASP A 596 -16.83 -26.55 27.62
C ASP A 596 -17.14 -26.94 26.15
N SER A 597 -16.13 -26.86 25.30
CA SER A 597 -16.26 -27.13 23.87
C SER A 597 -16.26 -28.60 23.46
N SER A 598 -16.12 -29.53 24.39
CA SER A 598 -16.02 -30.98 24.09
C SER A 598 -17.24 -31.53 23.34
N ALA A 599 -18.44 -31.09 23.74
CA ALA A 599 -19.70 -31.49 23.12
C ALA A 599 -19.86 -30.94 21.67
N LEU A 600 -19.35 -29.73 21.42
CA LEU A 600 -19.42 -29.11 20.09
C LEU A 600 -18.52 -29.80 19.05
N LYS A 601 -17.36 -30.30 19.47
CA LYS A 601 -16.43 -31.06 18.61
C LYS A 601 -16.95 -32.41 18.11
N ALA A 602 -17.92 -32.99 18.86
CA ALA A 602 -18.52 -34.26 18.51
C ALA A 602 -19.64 -34.12 17.45
N LEU A 603 -20.12 -32.92 17.17
CA LEU A 603 -21.22 -32.67 16.25
C LEU A 603 -20.78 -32.76 14.80
N ASP A 604 -21.61 -33.36 13.94
CA ASP A 604 -21.45 -33.21 12.47
C ASP A 604 -22.16 -31.92 12.01
N PRO A 605 -21.40 -30.93 11.51
CA PRO A 605 -21.97 -29.67 11.05
C PRO A 605 -23.03 -29.82 9.95
N ARG A 606 -22.97 -30.90 9.14
CA ARG A 606 -23.90 -31.14 8.03
C ARG A 606 -25.35 -31.30 8.48
N VAL A 607 -25.59 -31.76 9.71
CA VAL A 607 -26.94 -31.98 10.27
C VAL A 607 -27.70 -30.67 10.50
N PHE A 608 -26.99 -29.54 10.60
CA PHE A 608 -27.55 -28.23 10.90
C PHE A 608 -27.68 -27.31 9.70
N VAL A 609 -27.27 -27.78 8.51
CA VAL A 609 -27.42 -27.07 7.23
C VAL A 609 -28.90 -26.95 6.87
N ASP A 610 -29.33 -25.76 6.45
CA ASP A 610 -30.68 -25.51 5.96
C ASP A 610 -30.64 -24.70 4.63
N GLU A 611 -31.81 -24.32 4.11
CA GLU A 611 -31.91 -23.58 2.83
C GLU A 611 -31.22 -22.21 2.84
N ARG A 612 -31.06 -21.57 4.00
CA ARG A 612 -30.44 -20.26 4.16
C ARG A 612 -28.98 -20.31 4.58
N PHE A 613 -28.62 -21.30 5.38
CA PHE A 613 -27.31 -21.41 6.01
C PHE A 613 -26.63 -22.72 5.63
N GLY A 614 -25.61 -22.62 4.81
CA GLY A 614 -24.82 -23.74 4.35
C GLY A 614 -23.75 -24.18 5.35
N LEU A 615 -22.95 -25.15 4.92
CA LEU A 615 -21.88 -25.73 5.73
C LEU A 615 -20.83 -24.71 6.20
N PRO A 616 -20.41 -23.70 5.41
CA PRO A 616 -19.48 -22.66 5.88
C PRO A 616 -20.01 -21.91 7.08
N THR A 617 -21.25 -21.38 7.03
CA THR A 617 -21.87 -20.64 8.14
C THR A 617 -22.08 -21.52 9.37
N VAL A 618 -22.51 -22.77 9.20
CA VAL A 618 -22.68 -23.70 10.34
C VAL A 618 -21.33 -23.96 11.03
N ARG A 619 -20.26 -24.14 10.30
CA ARG A 619 -18.90 -24.27 10.88
C ARG A 619 -18.46 -23.03 11.62
N ASP A 620 -18.71 -21.84 11.07
CA ASP A 620 -18.40 -20.58 11.73
C ASP A 620 -19.19 -20.42 13.03
N ILE A 621 -20.48 -20.80 13.05
CA ILE A 621 -21.32 -20.78 14.26
C ILE A 621 -20.75 -21.74 15.33
N ILE A 622 -20.38 -22.96 14.97
CA ILE A 622 -19.80 -23.93 15.91
C ILE A 622 -18.48 -23.40 16.48
N ALA A 623 -17.59 -22.89 15.62
CA ALA A 623 -16.32 -22.30 16.04
C ALA A 623 -16.52 -21.09 16.97
N GLU A 624 -17.54 -20.28 16.71
CA GLU A 624 -17.88 -19.13 17.54
C GLU A 624 -18.52 -19.54 18.88
N LEU A 625 -19.30 -20.63 18.92
CA LEU A 625 -19.81 -21.18 20.15
C LEU A 625 -18.73 -21.84 21.00
N GLU A 626 -17.68 -22.41 20.39
CA GLU A 626 -16.53 -22.96 21.13
C GLU A 626 -15.73 -21.87 21.85
N LYS A 627 -15.56 -20.70 21.25
CA LYS A 627 -14.81 -19.56 21.79
C LYS A 627 -15.50 -18.25 21.42
N PRO A 628 -16.55 -17.88 22.14
CA PRO A 628 -17.36 -16.71 21.80
C PRO A 628 -16.58 -15.42 21.89
N GLY A 629 -16.77 -14.58 20.91
CA GLY A 629 -16.13 -13.28 20.86
C GLY A 629 -14.60 -13.35 20.84
N ARG A 630 -14.01 -14.44 20.32
CA ARG A 630 -12.56 -14.58 20.25
C ARG A 630 -11.95 -13.40 19.55
N ASP A 631 -11.04 -12.74 20.25
CA ASP A 631 -10.19 -11.72 19.65
C ASP A 631 -9.20 -12.40 18.67
N PRO A 632 -9.16 -12.02 17.39
CA PRO A 632 -8.22 -12.58 16.43
C PRO A 632 -6.78 -12.11 16.66
N ARG A 633 -6.57 -11.10 17.51
CA ARG A 633 -5.27 -10.55 17.82
C ARG A 633 -4.41 -11.53 18.63
N PRO A 634 -3.07 -11.49 18.50
CA PRO A 634 -2.19 -12.36 19.28
C PRO A 634 -2.24 -12.05 20.77
N GLU A 635 -1.72 -12.96 21.59
CA GLU A 635 -1.52 -12.72 23.03
C GLU A 635 -0.43 -11.67 23.23
N PHE A 636 -0.64 -10.80 24.23
CA PHE A 636 0.31 -9.75 24.60
C PHE A 636 1.62 -10.34 25.12
N LYS A 637 2.74 -10.00 24.45
CA LYS A 637 4.11 -10.36 24.84
C LYS A 637 5.00 -9.15 24.71
N THR A 638 6.04 -9.04 25.52
CA THR A 638 7.01 -7.94 25.48
C THR A 638 8.39 -8.44 25.17
N ALA A 639 9.17 -7.67 24.39
CA ALA A 639 10.59 -7.92 24.18
C ALA A 639 11.40 -7.59 25.45
N SER A 640 12.42 -8.37 25.70
CA SER A 640 13.41 -8.11 26.75
C SER A 640 14.67 -7.56 26.07
N PHE A 641 14.87 -6.23 26.13
CA PHE A 641 16.08 -5.62 25.60
C PHE A 641 17.29 -5.94 26.49
N ALA A 642 18.46 -6.11 25.87
CA ALA A 642 19.68 -6.42 26.57
C ALA A 642 20.21 -5.21 27.36
N ASP A 643 20.53 -5.39 28.63
CA ASP A 643 21.07 -4.35 29.48
C ASP A 643 22.48 -3.89 29.00
N GLY A 644 22.72 -2.58 29.00
CA GLY A 644 24.02 -2.01 28.67
C GLY A 644 24.30 -1.83 27.17
N ILE A 645 23.31 -2.00 26.30
CA ILE A 645 23.38 -1.74 24.87
C ILE A 645 22.43 -0.59 24.52
N ASP A 646 22.97 0.62 24.50
CA ASP A 646 22.17 1.84 24.33
C ASP A 646 22.49 2.57 23.02
N ASN A 647 23.70 2.37 22.50
CA ASN A 647 24.17 3.09 21.33
C ASN A 647 24.65 2.13 20.24
N ILE A 648 24.63 2.57 19.00
CA ILE A 648 25.15 1.82 17.86
C ILE A 648 26.62 1.39 18.05
N LYS A 649 27.39 2.14 18.86
CA LYS A 649 28.80 1.86 19.18
C LYS A 649 28.98 0.67 20.14
N ASP A 650 27.94 0.32 20.89
CA ASP A 650 27.97 -0.79 21.86
C ASP A 650 27.74 -2.12 21.15
N LEU A 651 27.20 -2.07 19.92
CA LEU A 651 26.93 -3.25 19.12
C LEU A 651 28.21 -3.86 18.54
N LYS A 652 28.31 -5.17 18.63
CA LYS A 652 29.40 -5.96 18.03
C LYS A 652 28.81 -7.04 17.12
N PRO A 653 29.41 -7.30 15.95
CA PRO A 653 29.03 -8.44 15.12
C PRO A 653 29.02 -9.75 15.93
N GLY A 654 27.97 -10.55 15.71
CA GLY A 654 27.73 -11.80 16.42
C GLY A 654 26.85 -11.71 17.67
N MET A 655 26.56 -10.52 18.19
CA MET A 655 25.66 -10.35 19.35
C MET A 655 24.23 -10.85 19.00
N LEU A 656 23.64 -11.64 19.90
CA LEU A 656 22.28 -12.12 19.88
C LEU A 656 21.43 -11.19 20.75
N LEU A 657 20.40 -10.60 20.17
CA LEU A 657 19.52 -9.63 20.81
C LEU A 657 18.05 -10.00 20.55
N GLU A 658 17.18 -9.66 21.48
CA GLU A 658 15.75 -9.58 21.20
C GLU A 658 15.40 -8.17 20.69
N GLY A 659 14.48 -8.10 19.75
CA GLY A 659 14.00 -6.82 19.24
C GLY A 659 12.56 -6.89 18.82
N THR A 660 11.95 -5.74 18.63
CA THR A 660 10.59 -5.61 18.13
C THR A 660 10.62 -5.12 16.69
N VAL A 661 9.90 -5.81 15.81
CA VAL A 661 9.73 -5.37 14.41
C VAL A 661 8.93 -4.07 14.39
N THR A 662 9.54 -3.00 13.92
CA THR A 662 8.91 -1.68 13.83
C THR A 662 8.20 -1.45 12.51
N ASN A 663 8.78 -2.00 11.43
CA ASN A 663 8.24 -1.83 10.08
C ASN A 663 8.69 -2.98 9.16
N VAL A 664 7.82 -3.37 8.23
CA VAL A 664 8.13 -4.39 7.22
C VAL A 664 8.05 -3.76 5.83
N ALA A 665 9.11 -3.95 5.06
CA ALA A 665 9.26 -3.45 3.69
C ALA A 665 9.46 -4.61 2.72
N ALA A 666 9.27 -4.36 1.42
CA ALA A 666 9.47 -5.38 0.39
C ALA A 666 10.88 -5.99 0.38
N PHE A 667 11.90 -5.28 0.87
CA PHE A 667 13.29 -5.72 0.91
C PHE A 667 13.74 -6.28 2.27
N GLY A 668 12.88 -6.26 3.31
CA GLY A 668 13.21 -6.78 4.64
C GLY A 668 12.44 -6.12 5.77
N ALA A 669 12.83 -6.42 7.01
CA ALA A 669 12.19 -5.91 8.21
C ALA A 669 13.13 -5.00 9.01
N PHE A 670 12.56 -3.91 9.54
CA PHE A 670 13.24 -3.04 10.50
C PHE A 670 12.93 -3.53 11.91
N VAL A 671 13.96 -3.64 12.73
CA VAL A 671 13.87 -4.19 14.09
C VAL A 671 14.50 -3.23 15.07
N ASP A 672 13.73 -2.77 16.04
CA ASP A 672 14.24 -2.07 17.21
C ASP A 672 14.88 -3.07 18.16
N ILE A 673 16.18 -2.98 18.33
CA ILE A 673 17.00 -3.84 19.19
C ILE A 673 17.48 -3.16 20.46
N GLY A 674 16.88 -2.03 20.83
CA GLY A 674 17.23 -1.31 22.04
C GLY A 674 18.22 -0.17 21.88
N VAL A 675 18.68 0.14 20.66
CA VAL A 675 19.52 1.30 20.34
C VAL A 675 18.70 2.39 19.63
N HIS A 676 19.26 3.61 19.51
CA HIS A 676 18.54 4.76 18.90
C HIS A 676 18.24 4.62 17.39
N GLN A 677 18.65 3.53 16.78
CA GLN A 677 18.50 3.27 15.35
C GLN A 677 18.00 1.85 15.12
N ASP A 678 16.96 1.68 14.32
CA ASP A 678 16.48 0.36 13.92
C ASP A 678 17.52 -0.36 13.06
N GLY A 679 17.69 -1.65 13.31
CA GLY A 679 18.48 -2.52 12.46
C GLY A 679 17.65 -3.09 11.32
N LEU A 680 18.28 -3.35 10.18
CA LEU A 680 17.65 -3.97 9.02
C LEU A 680 17.97 -5.46 8.96
N VAL A 681 16.96 -6.30 8.96
CA VAL A 681 17.02 -7.70 8.54
C VAL A 681 16.62 -7.76 7.06
N HIS A 682 17.58 -7.89 6.17
CA HIS A 682 17.31 -8.01 4.74
C HIS A 682 16.47 -9.26 4.43
N LEU A 683 15.66 -9.25 3.37
CA LEU A 683 14.78 -10.35 2.97
C LEU A 683 15.50 -11.72 2.95
N SER A 684 16.74 -11.77 2.46
CA SER A 684 17.56 -12.99 2.44
C SER A 684 18.08 -13.44 3.82
N GLN A 685 17.90 -12.62 4.85
CA GLN A 685 18.37 -12.87 6.22
C GLN A 685 17.23 -13.15 7.22
N LEU A 686 15.97 -13.15 6.75
CA LEU A 686 14.79 -13.37 7.59
C LEU A 686 14.61 -14.84 8.00
N ALA A 687 14.97 -15.78 7.13
CA ALA A 687 14.83 -17.21 7.42
C ALA A 687 15.89 -18.05 6.67
N ASP A 688 16.06 -19.32 7.08
CA ASP A 688 16.97 -20.27 6.44
C ASP A 688 16.44 -20.79 5.09
N ARG A 689 15.18 -20.50 4.75
CA ARG A 689 14.54 -20.81 3.48
C ARG A 689 14.45 -19.56 2.59
N PHE A 690 14.22 -19.75 1.30
CA PHE A 690 13.91 -18.64 0.40
C PHE A 690 12.57 -17.97 0.82
N VAL A 691 12.60 -16.67 1.03
CA VAL A 691 11.45 -15.84 1.41
C VAL A 691 11.17 -14.90 0.25
N LYS A 692 9.92 -14.89 -0.24
CA LYS A 692 9.51 -14.01 -1.32
C LYS A 692 8.98 -12.67 -0.79
N ASP A 693 8.26 -12.71 0.33
CA ASP A 693 7.70 -11.54 1.00
C ASP A 693 8.07 -11.59 2.50
N ALA A 694 8.60 -10.50 3.03
CA ALA A 694 9.01 -10.42 4.44
C ALA A 694 7.85 -10.68 5.41
N HIS A 695 6.61 -10.34 5.04
CA HIS A 695 5.40 -10.59 5.83
C HIS A 695 5.03 -12.09 5.98
N GLU A 696 5.65 -12.99 5.20
CA GLU A 696 5.52 -14.45 5.41
C GLU A 696 6.22 -14.93 6.67
N VAL A 697 7.15 -14.12 7.20
CA VAL A 697 8.03 -14.50 8.32
C VAL A 697 7.78 -13.62 9.54
N VAL A 698 7.60 -12.32 9.34
CA VAL A 698 7.47 -11.34 10.44
C VAL A 698 6.39 -10.30 10.14
N LYS A 699 5.82 -9.73 11.19
CA LYS A 699 4.85 -8.63 11.15
C LYS A 699 5.32 -7.48 12.04
N ALA A 700 4.85 -6.28 11.77
CA ALA A 700 5.09 -5.14 12.65
C ALA A 700 4.52 -5.43 14.06
N GLY A 701 5.33 -5.20 15.10
CA GLY A 701 5.00 -5.54 16.48
C GLY A 701 5.48 -6.92 16.95
N ASP A 702 5.97 -7.80 16.07
CA ASP A 702 6.51 -9.10 16.46
C ASP A 702 7.81 -8.94 17.27
N VAL A 703 7.94 -9.76 18.32
CA VAL A 703 9.20 -9.91 19.08
C VAL A 703 10.03 -10.99 18.43
N VAL A 704 11.22 -10.62 17.97
CA VAL A 704 12.13 -11.51 17.23
C VAL A 704 13.50 -11.58 17.84
N LYS A 705 14.17 -12.72 17.66
CA LYS A 705 15.59 -12.89 18.01
C LYS A 705 16.43 -12.63 16.78
N VAL A 706 17.35 -11.68 16.90
CA VAL A 706 18.22 -11.26 15.81
C VAL A 706 19.68 -11.34 16.22
N ARG A 707 20.55 -11.53 15.25
CA ARG A 707 21.99 -11.46 15.43
C ARG A 707 22.54 -10.30 14.63
N VAL A 708 23.43 -9.52 15.25
CA VAL A 708 24.14 -8.42 14.59
C VAL A 708 25.12 -9.00 13.56
N VAL A 709 25.00 -8.61 12.30
CA VAL A 709 25.88 -9.01 11.20
C VAL A 709 26.96 -7.98 10.99
N ASP A 710 26.57 -6.73 10.86
CA ASP A 710 27.48 -5.61 10.59
C ASP A 710 26.92 -4.31 11.17
N VAL A 711 27.83 -3.40 11.53
CA VAL A 711 27.51 -2.09 12.11
C VAL A 711 28.34 -1.01 11.43
N ASP A 712 27.69 -0.05 10.77
CA ASP A 712 28.33 1.14 10.20
C ASP A 712 27.92 2.41 10.98
N PRO A 713 28.71 2.82 11.98
CA PRO A 713 28.38 4.01 12.79
C PRO A 713 28.41 5.33 12.02
N LYS A 714 29.16 5.40 10.89
CA LYS A 714 29.26 6.63 10.07
C LYS A 714 27.97 6.87 9.28
N ARG A 715 27.33 5.77 8.88
CA ARG A 715 26.07 5.81 8.10
C ARG A 715 24.84 5.52 8.95
N ASN A 716 25.01 5.34 10.26
CA ASN A 716 23.95 4.89 11.18
C ASN A 716 23.20 3.65 10.65
N ARG A 717 23.94 2.62 10.22
CA ARG A 717 23.36 1.39 9.69
C ARG A 717 23.71 0.19 10.55
N ILE A 718 22.71 -0.65 10.81
CA ILE A 718 22.84 -1.91 11.54
C ILE A 718 22.24 -3.00 10.65
N SER A 719 23.07 -3.99 10.29
CA SER A 719 22.62 -5.16 9.55
C SER A 719 22.40 -6.32 10.50
N LEU A 720 21.22 -6.93 10.42
CA LEU A 720 20.78 -8.00 11.30
C LEU A 720 20.44 -9.27 10.51
N THR A 721 20.45 -10.43 11.18
CA THR A 721 19.98 -11.70 10.63
C THR A 721 19.15 -12.47 11.66
N MET A 722 18.11 -13.14 11.19
CA MET A 722 17.31 -14.09 11.96
C MET A 722 17.67 -15.55 11.66
N ARG A 723 18.63 -15.79 10.75
CA ARG A 723 19.09 -17.14 10.40
C ARG A 723 19.87 -17.75 11.54
N LYS A 724 19.67 -19.07 11.74
CA LYS A 724 20.32 -19.84 12.82
C LYS A 724 21.80 -20.05 12.55
N ASP A 725 22.18 -20.31 11.30
CA ASP A 725 23.55 -20.40 10.87
C ASP A 725 24.12 -18.99 10.70
N GLY A 726 25.05 -18.59 11.56
CA GLY A 726 25.68 -17.28 11.49
C GLY A 726 26.20 -17.03 10.09
N GLY A 727 25.61 -16.05 9.40
CA GLY A 727 25.90 -15.75 8.00
C GLY A 727 27.39 -15.55 7.76
N GLY A 728 28.01 -16.61 7.31
CA GLY A 728 29.30 -16.52 6.65
C GLY A 728 29.10 -15.66 5.40
N SER A 729 29.94 -14.67 5.21
CA SER A 729 29.91 -13.74 4.08
C SER A 729 29.94 -14.52 2.76
N GLU A 730 28.78 -14.81 2.19
CA GLU A 730 28.69 -15.05 0.76
C GLU A 730 28.56 -13.69 0.09
N THR A 731 29.68 -13.17 -0.32
CA THR A 731 29.81 -12.12 -1.33
C THR A 731 28.85 -12.40 -2.48
N SER A 732 28.03 -11.40 -2.76
CA SER A 732 27.11 -11.31 -3.87
C SER A 732 27.68 -11.93 -5.15
N ARG A 733 27.16 -13.08 -5.55
CA ARG A 733 27.26 -13.54 -6.93
C ARG A 733 26.18 -12.80 -7.72
N GLY A 734 26.61 -11.87 -8.56
CA GLY A 734 25.83 -11.27 -9.62
C GLY A 734 25.26 -12.33 -10.59
N PRO A 735 24.30 -11.96 -11.44
CA PRO A 735 23.61 -12.89 -12.32
C PRO A 735 24.58 -13.59 -13.27
N ARG A 736 24.50 -14.91 -13.33
CA ARG A 736 25.26 -15.75 -14.27
C ARG A 736 24.98 -15.32 -15.70
N THR A 737 26.00 -14.82 -16.35
CA THR A 737 26.06 -14.72 -17.81
C THR A 737 26.27 -16.10 -18.41
N VAL A 738 25.50 -16.40 -19.43
CA VAL A 738 25.54 -17.61 -20.23
C VAL A 738 26.89 -17.72 -20.97
N ASP A 739 27.52 -18.88 -20.88
CA ASP A 739 28.78 -19.27 -21.51
C ASP A 739 28.85 -18.99 -23.01
N LYS A 740 29.96 -18.40 -23.44
CA LYS A 740 30.50 -18.57 -24.80
C LYS A 740 31.89 -19.20 -24.73
N PRO A 741 32.23 -20.08 -25.68
CA PRO A 741 33.39 -20.93 -25.57
C PRO A 741 34.73 -20.25 -25.85
N SER A 742 35.71 -20.76 -25.18
CA SER A 742 37.12 -20.38 -25.16
C SER A 742 37.84 -20.29 -26.49
N ARG A 743 38.70 -19.30 -26.62
CA ARG A 743 39.95 -19.42 -27.44
C ARG A 743 41.12 -18.75 -26.75
N THR A 744 42.14 -19.53 -26.67
CA THR A 744 43.49 -19.53 -26.13
C THR A 744 44.35 -18.23 -26.27
N ALA A 745 45.10 -18.01 -25.16
CA ALA A 745 46.52 -17.73 -24.99
C ALA A 745 47.10 -16.30 -25.03
N ALA A 746 47.48 -15.80 -23.94
CA ALA A 746 48.77 -15.46 -23.28
C ALA A 746 49.45 -14.11 -23.66
N PRO A 747 50.44 -13.57 -22.90
CA PRO A 747 50.29 -13.00 -21.54
C PRO A 747 50.92 -11.56 -21.43
N ALA A 748 50.75 -11.00 -20.23
CA ALA A 748 51.62 -10.06 -19.52
C ALA A 748 51.33 -8.55 -19.55
N SER A 749 51.14 -8.05 -18.40
CA SER A 749 51.82 -7.04 -17.57
C SER A 749 51.00 -5.83 -17.14
N GLY A 750 51.13 -5.49 -15.88
CA GLY A 750 50.91 -4.15 -15.33
C GLY A 750 49.73 -3.99 -14.39
N GLY A 751 50.01 -4.08 -13.10
CA GLY A 751 49.02 -3.94 -12.03
C GLY A 751 48.49 -2.52 -11.86
N GLN A 752 47.21 -2.45 -11.52
CA GLN A 752 46.64 -1.43 -10.64
C GLN A 752 45.52 -2.05 -9.85
N LYS A 753 45.57 -1.86 -8.52
CA LYS A 753 44.57 -2.34 -7.57
C LYS A 753 43.19 -1.66 -7.87
N PRO A 754 42.09 -2.39 -7.86
CA PRO A 754 40.78 -1.76 -7.90
C PRO A 754 40.42 -1.17 -6.55
N GLN A 755 39.97 0.08 -6.54
CA GLN A 755 39.29 0.71 -5.42
C GLN A 755 37.91 0.05 -5.22
N PRO A 756 37.43 -0.06 -3.98
CA PRO A 756 36.12 -0.64 -3.72
C PRO A 756 34.99 0.31 -4.15
N SER A 757 34.02 -0.24 -4.86
CA SER A 757 32.77 0.44 -5.24
C SER A 757 31.95 0.83 -4.00
N PRO A 758 31.32 2.02 -4.00
CA PRO A 758 30.50 2.46 -2.87
C PRO A 758 29.13 1.77 -2.89
N GLN A 759 28.87 0.94 -1.91
CA GLN A 759 27.51 0.49 -1.60
C GLN A 759 26.88 1.49 -0.62
N GLY A 760 25.85 2.18 -1.12
CA GLY A 760 24.68 2.54 -0.35
C GLY A 760 24.61 3.85 0.43
N ALA A 761 24.10 4.93 -0.19
CA ALA A 761 23.61 6.14 0.50
C ALA A 761 22.11 6.07 0.90
N PHE A 762 21.42 4.98 0.58
CA PHE A 762 19.97 4.87 0.73
C PHE A 762 19.49 4.86 2.19
N GLY A 763 20.22 4.25 3.10
CA GLY A 763 19.89 4.28 4.54
C GLY A 763 20.05 5.64 5.21
N ALA A 764 20.98 6.47 4.72
CA ALA A 764 21.16 7.82 5.24
C ALA A 764 19.99 8.76 4.84
N ALA A 765 19.43 8.58 3.64
CA ALA A 765 18.28 9.36 3.18
C ALA A 765 16.99 9.01 3.94
N LEU A 766 16.82 7.74 4.32
CA LEU A 766 15.68 7.31 5.12
C LEU A 766 15.80 7.78 6.59
N ALA A 767 17.00 7.72 7.16
CA ALA A 767 17.25 8.23 8.51
C ALA A 767 17.09 9.75 8.62
N ASP A 768 17.45 10.52 7.57
CA ASP A 768 17.26 11.99 7.54
C ASP A 768 15.79 12.39 7.31
N ALA A 769 15.04 11.60 6.56
CA ALA A 769 13.60 11.81 6.41
C ALA A 769 12.83 11.58 7.72
N LEU A 770 13.31 10.66 8.56
CA LEU A 770 12.75 10.37 9.89
C LEU A 770 13.22 11.39 10.97
N ARG A 771 14.34 12.11 10.74
CA ARG A 771 14.86 13.11 11.68
C ARG A 771 14.28 14.53 11.53
N LYS A 772 13.58 14.81 10.42
CA LYS A 772 13.01 16.15 10.14
C LYS A 772 11.51 16.26 10.45
N LYS A 773 10.99 15.35 11.25
CA LYS A 773 9.66 15.52 11.86
C LYS A 773 9.76 15.79 13.35
#